data_e56c7160936f49249c54dc1553765841
#
_entry.id   e56c7160936f49249c54dc1553765841
#
_cell.length_a   1.000
_cell.length_b   1.000
_cell.length_c   1.000
_cell.angle_alpha   90.00
_cell.angle_beta   90.00
_cell.angle_gamma   90.00
#
_symmetry.space_group_name_H-M   'P 1'
#
loop_
_entity.id
_entity.type
_entity.pdbx_description
1 polymer ?
#
loop_
_entity_poly.entity_id
_entity_poly.type
_entity_poly.pdbx_seq_one_letter_code
_entity_poly.pdbx_strand_id
1 'polypeptide(L)'
;MNKVDLYVNDFRLDLFDDEEISINLSVQNVQDISKVFTDFTQGFTVPATPRNNEILQHYYNWNITGSKVTTETAGSPVWNSIGITWNSWATAWNAGASTTSVTNTFDGRLRQPARIEINSLPFRTGVIEVESVQLKGTEPYAYTLTFYGELVNLTDLFGDDYLYDLNFSAYDHEYTDDEVRIRFISDTDENFFYPLMSPVKNWYYDSDAGDVGDSNIADNGAGVHGIHWYELKPAMKVKAIIDAIEAKYGITFTGDFLTSVPFVDLSLWLHRAEGYLFASGNDIAWTLIDFTRNTGSGSDFNLATETWTSPADNDYQFVLTMASCTEAYEIGIFFNGQIQASALVDAHVTSIQRSFDLYVPFGSDVQLAIRPQATNSITFLPTDYSCDTLDRTTGLPIANEFSVDRTTSQTVSFRLIVSDLMPEIRVTDFLSGIMKMHNLVLVPSSSTSFLLQPLSEWYADGTNQNYQTYFDITEYSVNRPPIYRDIEFKYQPTEQILGFQYQQTNSVGFGDLRATFTFDAENFTIDIPFECPLFERLTDERDGSLTTVLVYKSITTEANDDGTLNPYVGAPVLFYGYFDADFSFFSEPIMWVDSDGVTTRTITNCWYANVSNRYDQTLFQANSMCFGANIDPYFLQVVKNGLYYNYWAEYITTLYNKSRRLVQVDAVLPLGKILTLNLQNKVIWNNSRFTVNSVSVNMTTGKCRFELLNDDQSTTSGIYATPSEPLEPSVPS
;
A
#
# COMPACT_ATOMS: atom_id res chain seq x y z
N MET A 1 22.65 -4.20 41.18
CA MET A 1 21.32 -4.27 40.56
C MET A 1 21.03 -2.94 39.87
N ASN A 2 20.61 -2.96 38.66
CA ASN A 2 20.16 -1.75 37.99
C ASN A 2 18.76 -1.41 38.49
N LYS A 3 18.44 -0.11 38.57
CA LYS A 3 17.09 0.33 38.86
C LYS A 3 16.34 0.45 37.53
N VAL A 4 15.30 -0.33 37.38
CA VAL A 4 14.40 -0.24 36.23
C VAL A 4 13.19 0.60 36.62
N ASP A 5 12.86 1.59 35.79
CA ASP A 5 11.69 2.42 35.94
C ASP A 5 10.78 2.21 34.69
N LEU A 6 9.50 1.93 34.92
CA LEU A 6 8.49 1.79 33.88
C LEU A 6 7.50 2.94 33.96
N TYR A 7 7.24 3.57 32.85
CA TYR A 7 6.28 4.66 32.71
C TYR A 7 5.15 4.27 31.78
N VAL A 8 3.92 4.62 32.17
CA VAL A 8 2.71 4.50 31.37
C VAL A 8 2.04 5.87 31.31
N ASN A 9 1.79 6.40 30.13
CA ASN A 9 1.28 7.77 29.93
C ASN A 9 2.08 8.82 30.75
N ASP A 10 3.41 8.68 30.79
CA ASP A 10 4.35 9.48 31.59
C ASP A 10 4.26 9.31 33.11
N PHE A 11 3.40 8.45 33.62
CA PHE A 11 3.34 8.11 35.04
C PHE A 11 4.18 6.88 35.34
N ARG A 12 5.09 7.03 36.32
CA ARG A 12 5.96 5.94 36.76
C ARG A 12 5.15 4.94 37.57
N LEU A 13 5.22 3.66 37.18
CA LEU A 13 4.68 2.54 37.97
C LEU A 13 5.62 2.12 39.08
N ASP A 14 5.05 1.69 40.21
CA ASP A 14 5.76 0.97 41.26
C ASP A 14 5.97 -0.48 40.80
N LEU A 15 7.17 -1.01 41.03
CA LEU A 15 7.54 -2.39 40.71
C LEU A 15 7.70 -3.17 42.05
N PHE A 16 7.65 -4.49 41.99
CA PHE A 16 8.08 -5.33 43.09
C PHE A 16 9.59 -5.19 43.31
N ASP A 17 10.07 -5.26 44.55
CA ASP A 17 11.48 -5.11 44.89
C ASP A 17 12.36 -6.18 44.22
N ASP A 18 11.83 -7.35 43.95
CA ASP A 18 12.51 -8.53 43.38
C ASP A 18 12.09 -8.77 41.89
N GLU A 19 11.36 -7.87 41.25
CA GLU A 19 10.89 -8.07 39.87
C GLU A 19 12.05 -8.09 38.89
N GLU A 20 12.16 -9.20 38.20
CA GLU A 20 13.12 -9.36 37.12
C GLU A 20 12.45 -9.05 35.78
N ILE A 21 12.66 -7.84 35.25
CA ILE A 21 12.14 -7.46 33.95
C ILE A 21 13.15 -7.90 32.89
N SER A 22 12.73 -8.82 32.04
CA SER A 22 13.54 -9.32 30.92
C SER A 22 12.95 -8.87 29.58
N ILE A 23 13.78 -8.55 28.61
CA ILE A 23 13.39 -8.20 27.25
C ILE A 23 14.03 -9.18 26.27
N ASN A 24 13.26 -9.66 25.32
CA ASN A 24 13.72 -10.49 24.22
C ASN A 24 13.84 -9.63 22.97
N LEU A 25 15.03 -9.57 22.41
CA LEU A 25 15.35 -8.85 21.18
C LEU A 25 15.71 -9.87 20.10
N SER A 26 15.08 -9.78 18.93
CA SER A 26 15.43 -10.60 17.77
C SER A 26 15.30 -9.80 16.49
N VAL A 27 16.17 -10.01 15.53
CA VAL A 27 16.08 -9.36 14.21
C VAL A 27 15.31 -10.24 13.26
N GLN A 28 15.86 -11.37 12.89
CA GLN A 28 15.25 -12.33 12.01
C GLN A 28 15.37 -13.70 12.69
N ASN A 29 14.31 -14.48 12.67
CA ASN A 29 14.37 -15.80 13.28
C ASN A 29 14.94 -16.78 12.27
N VAL A 30 15.97 -17.53 12.66
CA VAL A 30 16.50 -18.65 11.86
C VAL A 30 15.44 -19.71 11.56
N GLN A 31 14.41 -19.80 12.41
CA GLN A 31 13.28 -20.74 12.22
C GLN A 31 12.19 -20.18 11.30
N ASP A 32 12.18 -18.86 11.10
CA ASP A 32 11.26 -18.18 10.20
C ASP A 32 12.03 -17.12 9.42
N ILE A 33 12.58 -17.54 8.30
CA ILE A 33 13.41 -16.70 7.42
C ILE A 33 12.59 -15.61 6.70
N SER A 34 11.27 -15.71 6.70
CA SER A 34 10.38 -14.71 6.12
C SER A 34 9.95 -13.63 7.13
N LYS A 35 10.37 -13.76 8.39
CA LYS A 35 10.03 -12.77 9.41
C LYS A 35 10.78 -11.46 9.15
N VAL A 36 10.05 -10.46 8.77
CA VAL A 36 10.56 -9.14 8.39
C VAL A 36 10.42 -8.10 9.50
N PHE A 37 9.47 -8.30 10.41
CA PHE A 37 9.28 -7.41 11.57
C PHE A 37 10.11 -7.90 12.75
N THR A 38 10.95 -7.03 13.25
CA THR A 38 11.80 -7.28 14.41
C THR A 38 11.22 -6.53 15.60
N ASP A 39 10.69 -7.24 16.57
CA ASP A 39 10.15 -6.59 17.73
C ASP A 39 10.36 -7.42 18.99
N PHE A 40 10.02 -6.84 20.12
CA PHE A 40 10.10 -7.50 21.40
C PHE A 40 8.80 -7.36 22.17
N THR A 41 8.47 -8.40 22.88
CA THR A 41 7.38 -8.41 23.86
C THR A 41 7.91 -8.93 25.19
N GLN A 42 7.41 -8.40 26.28
CA GLN A 42 7.75 -8.88 27.61
C GLN A 42 6.56 -8.75 28.55
N GLY A 43 6.13 -9.89 29.07
CA GLY A 43 5.17 -9.96 30.18
C GLY A 43 5.88 -9.80 31.53
N PHE A 44 5.33 -9.02 32.44
CA PHE A 44 5.80 -8.84 33.82
C PHE A 44 4.64 -8.51 34.76
N THR A 45 4.90 -8.55 36.04
CA THR A 45 3.90 -8.23 37.06
C THR A 45 4.28 -6.96 37.82
N VAL A 46 3.28 -6.15 38.15
CA VAL A 46 3.47 -4.99 39.03
C VAL A 46 2.51 -5.08 40.25
N PRO A 47 2.93 -4.60 41.42
CA PRO A 47 2.09 -4.63 42.58
C PRO A 47 0.87 -3.71 42.45
N ALA A 48 -0.26 -4.09 42.99
CA ALA A 48 -1.44 -3.25 43.01
C ALA A 48 -1.37 -2.21 44.18
N THR A 49 -0.33 -1.35 44.11
CA THR A 49 -0.20 -0.23 45.05
C THR A 49 -1.30 0.81 44.82
N PRO A 50 -1.61 1.67 45.80
CA PRO A 50 -2.55 2.77 45.57
C PRO A 50 -2.20 3.60 44.32
N ARG A 51 -0.90 3.86 44.08
CA ARG A 51 -0.40 4.60 42.92
C ARG A 51 -0.65 3.84 41.60
N ASN A 52 -0.33 2.56 41.56
CA ASN A 52 -0.55 1.75 40.35
C ASN A 52 -2.05 1.59 40.06
N ASN A 53 -2.88 1.44 41.12
CA ASN A 53 -4.33 1.41 40.98
C ASN A 53 -4.87 2.71 40.38
N GLU A 54 -4.35 3.88 40.78
CA GLU A 54 -4.71 5.17 40.17
C GLU A 54 -4.26 5.30 38.71
N ILE A 55 -3.02 4.90 38.39
CA ILE A 55 -2.47 4.96 37.05
C ILE A 55 -3.25 4.04 36.11
N LEU A 56 -3.55 2.80 36.53
CA LEU A 56 -4.28 1.80 35.78
C LEU A 56 -5.82 1.92 35.96
N GLN A 57 -6.29 3.06 36.46
CA GLN A 57 -7.69 3.42 36.66
C GLN A 57 -8.51 2.34 37.39
N HIS A 58 -7.92 1.69 38.39
CA HIS A 58 -8.58 0.63 39.17
C HIS A 58 -9.20 -0.45 38.26
N TYR A 59 -8.50 -0.90 37.25
CA TYR A 59 -8.96 -1.85 36.22
C TYR A 59 -9.71 -3.08 36.79
N TYR A 60 -9.41 -3.48 38.02
CA TYR A 60 -10.10 -4.56 38.71
C TYR A 60 -11.53 -4.22 39.16
N ASN A 61 -11.89 -2.93 39.16
CA ASN A 61 -13.18 -2.48 39.72
C ASN A 61 -13.98 -1.70 38.66
N TRP A 62 -14.90 -2.40 38.01
CA TRP A 62 -15.78 -1.86 36.95
C TRP A 62 -16.73 -0.73 37.41
N ASN A 63 -16.80 -0.41 38.70
CA ASN A 63 -17.61 0.69 39.23
C ASN A 63 -16.81 2.02 39.28
N ILE A 64 -15.50 1.97 39.08
CA ILE A 64 -14.64 3.16 39.11
C ILE A 64 -14.26 3.53 37.67
N THR A 65 -14.71 4.71 37.24
CA THR A 65 -14.35 5.29 35.96
C THR A 65 -13.71 6.65 36.15
N GLY A 66 -12.48 6.84 35.68
CA GLY A 66 -11.80 8.12 35.65
C GLY A 66 -11.13 8.53 37.00
N SER A 67 -9.94 7.98 37.26
CA SER A 67 -9.10 8.42 38.39
C SER A 67 -8.16 9.58 37.95
N LYS A 68 -7.83 10.43 38.95
CA LYS A 68 -6.82 11.49 38.74
C LYS A 68 -5.55 11.05 39.44
N VAL A 69 -4.43 11.09 38.71
CA VAL A 69 -3.11 10.86 39.27
C VAL A 69 -2.57 12.14 39.87
N THR A 70 -2.18 12.10 41.13
CA THR A 70 -1.59 13.23 41.85
C THR A 70 -0.08 13.17 41.73
N THR A 71 0.56 14.11 41.05
CA THR A 71 2.02 14.24 41.05
C THR A 71 2.47 15.34 41.99
N GLU A 72 3.34 14.99 42.93
CA GLU A 72 4.03 15.96 43.76
C GLU A 72 5.29 16.45 43.02
N THR A 73 5.28 17.71 42.57
CA THR A 73 6.48 18.35 42.07
C THR A 73 7.18 19.03 43.23
N ALA A 74 8.34 18.51 43.62
CA ALA A 74 9.18 19.21 44.59
C ALA A 74 9.63 20.54 43.97
N GLY A 75 9.10 21.64 44.47
CA GLY A 75 9.51 22.97 44.03
C GLY A 75 10.95 23.20 44.46
N SER A 76 11.88 23.27 43.50
CA SER A 76 13.21 23.80 43.78
C SER A 76 13.10 25.29 44.10
N PRO A 77 13.59 25.76 45.25
CA PRO A 77 13.61 27.18 45.50
C PRO A 77 14.59 27.86 44.53
N VAL A 78 14.07 28.68 43.63
CA VAL A 78 14.89 29.48 42.73
C VAL A 78 15.50 30.64 43.54
N TRP A 79 16.80 30.63 43.75
CA TRP A 79 17.54 31.57 44.59
C TRP A 79 17.44 33.06 44.14
N ASN A 80 16.94 33.36 43.00
CA ASN A 80 17.02 34.71 42.40
C ASN A 80 15.72 35.48 42.26
N SER A 81 14.58 35.03 42.84
CA SER A 81 13.31 35.75 42.67
C SER A 81 12.57 36.14 43.95
N ILE A 82 13.19 36.00 45.12
CA ILE A 82 12.46 36.20 46.36
C ILE A 82 13.11 37.32 47.19
N GLY A 83 12.47 38.47 47.22
CA GLY A 83 12.73 39.49 48.22
C GLY A 83 12.18 39.08 49.60
N ILE A 84 12.66 37.99 50.16
CA ILE A 84 12.25 37.50 51.49
C ILE A 84 13.37 37.72 52.50
N THR A 85 13.01 38.43 53.59
CA THR A 85 13.87 38.69 54.70
C THR A 85 14.04 37.44 55.54
N TRP A 86 15.26 37.25 56.18
CA TRP A 86 15.68 36.06 56.94
C TRP A 86 14.71 35.56 58.04
N ASN A 87 13.78 36.36 58.45
CA ASN A 87 12.81 35.99 59.55
C ASN A 87 11.53 35.27 59.06
N SER A 88 11.35 35.04 57.75
CA SER A 88 10.15 34.36 57.19
C SER A 88 10.45 32.91 56.72
N TRP A 89 11.60 32.35 57.04
CA TRP A 89 12.03 31.05 56.58
C TRP A 89 11.24 29.88 57.12
N ALA A 90 10.63 29.99 58.29
CA ALA A 90 9.85 28.91 58.89
C ALA A 90 8.52 28.59 58.20
N THR A 91 8.01 29.54 57.44
CA THR A 91 6.78 29.37 56.65
C THR A 91 7.06 29.04 55.18
N ALA A 92 8.26 29.26 54.68
CA ALA A 92 8.63 28.99 53.30
C ALA A 92 9.00 27.51 53.04
N TRP A 93 9.42 26.78 54.06
CA TRP A 93 9.78 25.37 53.94
C TRP A 93 8.57 24.45 53.78
N ASN A 94 7.37 24.85 54.14
CA ASN A 94 6.14 24.10 53.96
C ASN A 94 5.26 24.56 52.79
N ALA A 95 5.73 25.58 52.00
CA ALA A 95 4.94 26.18 50.92
C ALA A 95 5.45 25.85 49.53
N GLY A 96 5.90 24.65 49.27
CA GLY A 96 6.59 24.34 48.03
C GLY A 96 6.29 23.03 47.32
N ALA A 97 5.43 22.21 47.87
CA ALA A 97 4.91 21.11 47.06
C ALA A 97 3.64 21.55 46.36
N SER A 98 3.72 21.91 45.10
CA SER A 98 2.53 22.13 44.30
C SER A 98 2.03 20.75 43.85
N THR A 99 0.90 20.36 44.38
CA THR A 99 0.19 19.14 43.98
C THR A 99 -0.57 19.48 42.69
N THR A 100 -0.09 19.00 41.58
CA THR A 100 -0.81 19.12 40.31
C THR A 100 -1.56 17.81 40.04
N SER A 101 -2.87 17.83 40.03
CA SER A 101 -3.65 16.65 39.62
C SER A 101 -3.81 16.67 38.09
N VAL A 102 -3.22 15.72 37.41
CA VAL A 102 -3.35 15.54 35.96
C VAL A 102 -4.44 14.49 35.72
N THR A 103 -5.33 14.77 34.78
CA THR A 103 -6.33 13.77 34.37
C THR A 103 -5.61 12.62 33.67
N ASN A 104 -5.74 11.42 34.20
CA ASN A 104 -5.20 10.23 33.59
C ASN A 104 -6.11 9.78 32.45
N THR A 105 -5.54 9.61 31.26
CA THR A 105 -6.22 9.18 30.03
C THR A 105 -6.15 7.66 29.81
N PHE A 106 -5.67 6.89 30.80
CA PHE A 106 -5.53 5.44 30.66
C PHE A 106 -6.88 4.79 30.34
N ASP A 107 -6.91 3.98 29.27
CA ASP A 107 -8.03 3.13 28.88
C ASP A 107 -7.54 1.68 28.80
N GLY A 108 -7.96 0.82 29.73
CA GLY A 108 -7.53 -0.58 29.79
C GLY A 108 -8.00 -1.46 28.62
N ARG A 109 -8.82 -0.93 27.72
CA ARG A 109 -9.24 -1.62 26.48
C ARG A 109 -8.27 -1.38 25.33
N LEU A 110 -7.40 -0.40 25.47
CA LEU A 110 -6.45 0.04 24.46
C LEU A 110 -5.03 -0.11 24.99
N ARG A 111 -4.10 -0.38 24.10
CA ARG A 111 -2.68 -0.27 24.42
C ARG A 111 -2.32 1.18 24.70
N GLN A 112 -1.52 1.40 25.73
CA GLN A 112 -1.17 2.73 26.23
C GLN A 112 0.31 3.02 26.01
N PRO A 113 0.70 4.25 25.64
CA PRO A 113 2.09 4.63 25.50
C PRO A 113 2.89 4.32 26.77
N ALA A 114 4.03 3.69 26.60
CA ALA A 114 4.89 3.29 27.70
C ALA A 114 6.37 3.44 27.32
N ARG A 115 7.23 3.64 28.35
CA ARG A 115 8.67 3.63 28.19
C ARG A 115 9.35 2.95 29.36
N ILE A 116 10.46 2.33 29.08
CA ILE A 116 11.34 1.69 30.06
C ILE A 116 12.62 2.50 30.18
N GLU A 117 12.98 2.85 31.41
CA GLU A 117 14.24 3.51 31.75
C GLU A 117 15.07 2.62 32.67
N ILE A 118 16.39 2.64 32.50
CA ILE A 118 17.34 1.94 33.36
C ILE A 118 18.27 2.98 33.99
N ASN A 119 18.24 3.07 35.34
CA ASN A 119 18.98 4.09 36.10
C ASN A 119 18.69 5.51 35.59
N SER A 120 17.42 5.81 35.28
CA SER A 120 16.95 7.09 34.72
C SER A 120 17.49 7.42 33.32
N LEU A 121 17.99 6.44 32.59
CA LEU A 121 18.36 6.59 31.18
C LEU A 121 17.32 5.88 30.31
N PRO A 122 16.81 6.52 29.26
CA PRO A 122 15.83 5.91 28.38
C PRO A 122 16.44 4.68 27.69
N PHE A 123 15.68 3.61 27.65
CA PHE A 123 16.12 2.35 27.05
C PHE A 123 15.24 1.94 25.86
N ARG A 124 13.93 1.88 26.07
CA ARG A 124 12.98 1.52 25.00
C ARG A 124 11.65 2.27 25.19
N THR A 125 11.05 2.61 24.08
CA THR A 125 9.68 3.11 23.97
C THR A 125 8.77 2.07 23.32
N GLY A 126 7.47 2.19 23.52
CA GLY A 126 6.49 1.24 23.00
C GLY A 126 5.14 1.47 23.65
N VAL A 127 4.35 0.41 23.69
CA VAL A 127 3.01 0.42 24.30
C VAL A 127 2.85 -0.72 25.31
N ILE A 128 1.92 -0.55 26.25
CA ILE A 128 1.64 -1.54 27.27
C ILE A 128 0.16 -1.90 27.29
N GLU A 129 -0.12 -3.17 27.55
CA GLU A 129 -1.45 -3.73 27.69
C GLU A 129 -1.62 -4.37 29.08
N VAL A 130 -2.81 -4.23 29.68
CA VAL A 130 -3.17 -4.92 30.91
C VAL A 130 -3.80 -6.26 30.55
N GLU A 131 -3.07 -7.34 30.80
CA GLU A 131 -3.54 -8.72 30.54
C GLU A 131 -4.56 -9.18 31.60
N SER A 132 -4.21 -8.96 32.85
CA SER A 132 -5.03 -9.45 33.95
C SER A 132 -4.71 -8.77 35.29
N VAL A 133 -5.60 -8.91 36.24
CA VAL A 133 -5.41 -8.51 37.63
C VAL A 133 -5.60 -9.70 38.55
N GLN A 134 -4.65 -9.94 39.41
CA GLN A 134 -4.74 -10.96 40.44
C GLN A 134 -5.32 -10.36 41.73
N LEU A 135 -6.32 -11.00 42.29
CA LEU A 135 -6.98 -10.62 43.53
C LEU A 135 -6.64 -11.61 44.66
N LYS A 136 -6.39 -11.07 45.84
CA LYS A 136 -6.33 -11.88 47.08
C LYS A 136 -7.53 -11.53 47.94
N GLY A 137 -8.52 -12.42 47.96
CA GLY A 137 -9.83 -12.11 48.50
C GLY A 137 -10.56 -11.09 47.64
N THR A 138 -10.86 -9.91 48.20
CA THR A 138 -11.50 -8.79 47.49
C THR A 138 -10.51 -7.68 47.10
N GLU A 139 -9.25 -7.79 47.50
CA GLU A 139 -8.24 -6.77 47.30
C GLU A 139 -7.32 -7.11 46.08
N PRO A 140 -7.01 -6.15 45.24
CA PRO A 140 -6.08 -6.37 44.17
C PRO A 140 -4.66 -6.58 44.70
N TYR A 141 -3.95 -7.55 44.15
CA TYR A 141 -2.60 -7.90 44.55
C TYR A 141 -1.55 -7.54 43.56
N ALA A 142 -1.78 -7.90 42.30
CA ALA A 142 -0.84 -7.62 41.21
C ALA A 142 -1.56 -7.48 39.84
N TYR A 143 -1.00 -6.66 38.96
CA TYR A 143 -1.39 -6.57 37.59
C TYR A 143 -0.36 -7.31 36.72
N THR A 144 -0.83 -8.10 35.78
CA THR A 144 0.02 -8.67 34.71
C THR A 144 -0.05 -7.75 33.50
N LEU A 145 1.07 -7.27 33.07
CA LEU A 145 1.23 -6.31 31.97
C LEU A 145 2.12 -6.91 30.89
N THR A 146 1.84 -6.61 29.64
CA THR A 146 2.72 -6.94 28.53
C THR A 146 3.17 -5.66 27.84
N PHE A 147 4.47 -5.50 27.67
CA PHE A 147 5.09 -4.40 26.94
C PHE A 147 5.36 -4.86 25.51
N TYR A 148 4.96 -4.06 24.57
CA TYR A 148 5.17 -4.26 23.13
C TYR A 148 6.05 -3.12 22.59
N GLY A 149 7.01 -3.47 21.74
CA GLY A 149 7.86 -2.49 21.08
C GLY A 149 7.14 -1.72 19.95
N GLU A 150 7.85 -0.77 19.36
CA GLU A 150 7.29 0.16 18.38
C GLU A 150 6.79 -0.51 17.09
N LEU A 151 7.37 -1.64 16.67
CA LEU A 151 6.92 -2.32 15.45
C LEU A 151 5.56 -3.02 15.62
N VAL A 152 5.25 -3.53 16.81
CA VAL A 152 3.90 -4.06 17.10
C VAL A 152 2.89 -2.92 17.05
N ASN A 153 3.26 -1.75 17.60
CA ASN A 153 2.43 -0.56 17.53
C ASN A 153 2.18 -0.10 16.09
N LEU A 154 3.19 -0.22 15.22
CA LEU A 154 3.03 0.11 13.79
C LEU A 154 2.01 -0.79 13.09
N THR A 155 2.03 -2.10 13.35
CA THR A 155 1.04 -3.04 12.80
C THR A 155 -0.37 -2.74 13.30
N ASP A 156 -0.50 -2.40 14.58
CA ASP A 156 -1.77 -2.00 15.16
C ASP A 156 -2.27 -0.66 14.60
N LEU A 157 -1.34 0.26 14.30
CA LEU A 157 -1.65 1.56 13.71
C LEU A 157 -2.24 1.42 12.29
N PHE A 158 -1.73 0.47 11.51
CA PHE A 158 -2.29 0.16 10.19
C PHE A 158 -3.65 -0.54 10.29
N GLY A 159 -3.88 -1.32 11.36
CA GLY A 159 -5.12 -2.05 11.58
C GLY A 159 -5.50 -2.93 10.39
N ASP A 160 -6.76 -2.81 9.99
CA ASP A 160 -7.34 -3.52 8.85
C ASP A 160 -7.44 -2.64 7.59
N ASP A 161 -6.76 -1.50 7.56
CA ASP A 161 -6.81 -0.57 6.43
C ASP A 161 -6.24 -1.19 5.14
N TYR A 162 -6.93 -0.91 4.03
CA TYR A 162 -6.54 -1.29 2.68
C TYR A 162 -5.83 -0.13 1.97
N LEU A 163 -5.20 -0.40 0.83
CA LEU A 163 -4.57 0.66 0.03
C LEU A 163 -5.57 1.72 -0.45
N TYR A 164 -6.82 1.34 -0.73
CA TYR A 164 -7.86 2.29 -1.13
C TYR A 164 -8.31 3.24 -0.01
N ASP A 165 -7.96 2.96 1.25
CA ASP A 165 -8.22 3.86 2.38
C ASP A 165 -7.18 4.97 2.51
N LEU A 166 -6.11 4.96 1.67
CA LEU A 166 -5.10 5.99 1.61
C LEU A 166 -5.56 7.18 0.75
N ASN A 167 -4.93 8.34 0.94
CA ASN A 167 -5.28 9.53 0.19
C ASN A 167 -4.41 9.66 -1.08
N PHE A 168 -5.03 9.49 -2.24
CA PHE A 168 -4.42 9.68 -3.56
C PHE A 168 -5.05 10.82 -4.35
N SER A 169 -5.79 11.70 -3.71
CA SER A 169 -6.56 12.78 -4.37
C SER A 169 -5.70 13.74 -5.21
N ALA A 170 -4.39 13.79 -4.97
CA ALA A 170 -3.46 14.57 -5.80
C ALA A 170 -3.32 14.02 -7.25
N TYR A 171 -3.64 12.74 -7.46
CA TYR A 171 -3.57 12.07 -8.76
C TYR A 171 -4.94 11.92 -9.43
N ASP A 172 -6.02 12.33 -8.75
CA ASP A 172 -7.36 12.33 -9.34
C ASP A 172 -7.40 13.31 -10.51
N HIS A 173 -7.91 12.86 -11.64
CA HIS A 173 -7.97 13.66 -12.86
C HIS A 173 -9.24 13.38 -13.68
N GLU A 174 -9.50 14.21 -14.66
CA GLU A 174 -10.55 13.93 -15.62
C GLU A 174 -10.13 12.76 -16.52
N TYR A 175 -11.01 11.76 -16.62
CA TYR A 175 -10.73 10.58 -17.45
C TYR A 175 -11.14 10.88 -18.90
N THR A 176 -10.23 11.50 -19.63
CA THR A 176 -10.41 11.92 -21.02
C THR A 176 -9.23 11.43 -21.86
N ASP A 177 -9.43 11.37 -23.17
CA ASP A 177 -8.41 11.00 -24.15
C ASP A 177 -7.10 11.78 -23.95
N ASP A 178 -7.19 13.11 -23.89
CA ASP A 178 -6.00 13.95 -23.74
C ASP A 178 -5.24 13.70 -22.41
N GLU A 179 -5.96 13.53 -21.31
CA GLU A 179 -5.37 13.29 -19.98
C GLU A 179 -4.70 11.91 -19.91
N VAL A 180 -5.34 10.88 -20.44
CA VAL A 180 -4.76 9.53 -20.50
C VAL A 180 -3.57 9.50 -21.46
N ARG A 181 -3.71 10.11 -22.66
CA ARG A 181 -2.66 10.13 -23.68
C ARG A 181 -1.41 10.87 -23.17
N ILE A 182 -1.58 12.04 -22.54
CA ILE A 182 -0.43 12.78 -21.99
C ILE A 182 0.33 11.93 -20.98
N ARG A 183 -0.36 11.25 -20.07
CA ARG A 183 0.26 10.36 -19.06
C ARG A 183 0.77 9.03 -19.63
N PHE A 184 0.35 8.67 -20.83
CA PHE A 184 0.86 7.51 -21.56
C PHE A 184 2.17 7.83 -22.30
N ILE A 185 2.29 9.03 -22.92
CA ILE A 185 3.39 9.40 -23.82
C ILE A 185 4.41 10.36 -23.21
N SER A 186 4.30 10.74 -21.95
CA SER A 186 5.24 11.66 -21.31
C SER A 186 5.48 11.33 -19.85
N ASP A 187 6.57 11.84 -19.29
CA ASP A 187 6.98 11.77 -17.90
C ASP A 187 6.47 12.97 -17.06
N THR A 188 5.36 13.58 -17.46
CA THR A 188 4.79 14.76 -16.78
C THR A 188 4.47 14.49 -15.31
N ASP A 189 4.11 13.25 -14.98
CA ASP A 189 3.97 12.76 -13.62
C ASP A 189 4.69 11.42 -13.50
N GLU A 190 5.89 11.44 -12.92
CA GLU A 190 6.70 10.23 -12.76
C GLU A 190 6.05 9.19 -11.84
N ASN A 191 5.13 9.60 -10.98
CA ASN A 191 4.51 8.73 -9.97
C ASN A 191 3.23 8.06 -10.45
N PHE A 192 2.57 8.62 -11.47
CA PHE A 192 1.28 8.15 -11.95
C PHE A 192 1.21 8.21 -13.48
N PHE A 193 1.04 7.06 -14.13
CA PHE A 193 1.10 6.93 -15.59
C PHE A 193 0.21 5.79 -16.10
N TYR A 194 0.02 5.72 -17.42
CA TYR A 194 -0.70 4.63 -18.07
C TYR A 194 0.31 3.76 -18.84
N PRO A 195 0.55 2.51 -18.42
CA PRO A 195 1.40 1.58 -19.16
C PRO A 195 0.64 0.90 -20.30
N LEU A 196 1.37 0.28 -21.24
CA LEU A 196 0.79 -0.53 -22.31
C LEU A 196 0.30 -1.89 -21.77
N MET A 197 -0.72 -1.83 -20.94
CA MET A 197 -1.34 -2.96 -20.26
C MET A 197 -2.85 -2.88 -20.42
N SER A 198 -3.45 -3.92 -21.04
CA SER A 198 -4.88 -3.94 -21.30
C SER A 198 -5.62 -4.82 -20.30
N PRO A 199 -6.76 -4.33 -19.76
CA PRO A 199 -7.65 -5.14 -18.92
C PRO A 199 -8.51 -6.14 -19.71
N VAL A 200 -8.64 -5.98 -21.03
CA VAL A 200 -9.62 -6.72 -21.85
C VAL A 200 -9.15 -7.10 -23.24
N LYS A 201 -8.25 -6.31 -23.84
CA LYS A 201 -7.90 -6.48 -25.26
C LYS A 201 -6.78 -7.49 -25.48
N ASN A 202 -6.95 -8.31 -26.48
CA ASN A 202 -5.90 -9.16 -27.02
C ASN A 202 -5.23 -8.44 -28.21
N TRP A 203 -4.40 -7.42 -27.90
CA TRP A 203 -3.69 -6.66 -28.91
C TRP A 203 -2.71 -7.53 -29.71
N TYR A 204 -2.61 -7.23 -31.01
CA TYR A 204 -1.63 -7.78 -31.93
C TYR A 204 -1.01 -6.64 -32.77
N TYR A 205 0.03 -6.95 -33.51
CA TYR A 205 0.74 -6.00 -34.38
C TYR A 205 0.78 -6.55 -35.79
N ASP A 206 0.15 -5.87 -36.75
CA ASP A 206 0.22 -6.18 -38.17
C ASP A 206 0.46 -4.90 -38.98
N SER A 207 1.64 -4.80 -39.58
CA SER A 207 2.04 -3.66 -40.41
C SER A 207 1.50 -3.70 -41.84
N ASP A 208 0.66 -4.69 -42.21
CA ASP A 208 0.00 -4.72 -43.50
C ASP A 208 -1.06 -3.62 -43.60
N ALA A 209 -0.92 -2.75 -44.62
CA ALA A 209 -1.85 -1.66 -44.89
C ALA A 209 -3.32 -2.11 -45.15
N GLY A 210 -3.56 -3.39 -45.30
CA GLY A 210 -4.91 -3.97 -45.44
C GLY A 210 -5.58 -4.33 -44.15
N ASP A 211 -4.86 -4.47 -43.02
CA ASP A 211 -5.41 -4.86 -41.74
C ASP A 211 -5.83 -3.66 -40.91
N VAL A 212 -7.12 -3.51 -40.71
CA VAL A 212 -7.78 -2.49 -39.90
C VAL A 212 -8.54 -3.13 -38.72
N GLY A 213 -8.09 -4.29 -38.25
CA GLY A 213 -8.72 -4.97 -37.11
C GLY A 213 -8.69 -4.14 -35.84
N ASP A 214 -9.75 -4.17 -35.05
CA ASP A 214 -9.97 -3.36 -33.84
C ASP A 214 -8.92 -3.58 -32.74
N SER A 215 -8.20 -4.69 -32.77
CA SER A 215 -7.10 -5.01 -31.84
C SER A 215 -5.70 -4.87 -32.45
N ASN A 216 -5.60 -4.45 -33.74
CA ASN A 216 -4.34 -4.13 -34.36
C ASN A 216 -3.82 -2.78 -33.84
N ILE A 217 -2.64 -2.79 -33.21
CA ILE A 217 -2.05 -1.55 -32.67
C ILE A 217 -0.92 -0.98 -33.55
N ALA A 218 -0.66 -1.60 -34.71
CA ALA A 218 0.36 -1.11 -35.62
C ALA A 218 -0.06 0.19 -36.32
N ASP A 219 0.83 1.16 -36.47
CA ASP A 219 0.63 2.28 -37.40
C ASP A 219 0.99 1.84 -38.81
N ASN A 220 0.02 1.24 -39.48
CA ASN A 220 0.19 0.75 -40.85
C ASN A 220 -0.25 1.75 -41.95
N GLY A 221 -0.69 2.95 -41.52
CA GLY A 221 -1.14 4.02 -42.43
C GLY A 221 -2.51 3.79 -43.05
N ALA A 222 -3.28 2.80 -42.62
CA ALA A 222 -4.59 2.46 -43.14
C ALA A 222 -5.71 2.57 -42.06
N GLY A 223 -6.85 3.12 -42.48
CA GLY A 223 -8.10 3.10 -41.71
C GLY A 223 -8.00 3.72 -40.31
N VAL A 224 -9.03 3.45 -39.48
CA VAL A 224 -9.07 3.81 -38.06
C VAL A 224 -9.01 2.53 -37.27
N HIS A 225 -7.93 2.30 -36.59
CA HIS A 225 -7.67 1.19 -35.66
C HIS A 225 -6.58 1.62 -34.69
N GLY A 226 -6.28 0.84 -33.67
CA GLY A 226 -5.23 1.16 -32.71
C GLY A 226 -5.72 1.14 -31.27
N ILE A 227 -4.95 1.74 -30.38
CA ILE A 227 -5.24 1.79 -28.95
C ILE A 227 -6.23 2.91 -28.68
N HIS A 228 -7.33 2.57 -28.04
CA HIS A 228 -8.25 3.56 -27.49
C HIS A 228 -7.85 3.88 -26.04
N TRP A 229 -7.94 5.16 -25.66
CA TRP A 229 -7.57 5.64 -24.33
C TRP A 229 -8.23 4.89 -23.18
N TYR A 230 -9.49 4.46 -23.34
CA TYR A 230 -10.25 3.71 -22.35
C TYR A 230 -9.84 2.22 -22.22
N GLU A 231 -8.98 1.72 -23.09
CA GLU A 231 -8.41 0.37 -23.03
C GLU A 231 -7.21 0.26 -22.07
N LEU A 232 -6.77 1.39 -21.51
CA LEU A 232 -5.66 1.46 -20.58
C LEU A 232 -6.15 1.67 -19.15
N LYS A 233 -5.45 1.06 -18.20
CA LYS A 233 -5.59 1.36 -16.76
C LYS A 233 -4.31 1.97 -16.23
N PRO A 234 -4.41 2.90 -15.26
CA PRO A 234 -3.22 3.56 -14.73
C PRO A 234 -2.39 2.65 -13.84
N ALA A 235 -1.18 3.09 -13.59
CA ALA A 235 -0.26 2.52 -12.62
C ALA A 235 0.34 3.62 -11.75
N MET A 236 0.79 3.25 -10.56
CA MET A 236 1.41 4.15 -9.60
C MET A 236 2.74 3.58 -9.11
N LYS A 237 3.74 4.44 -8.93
CA LYS A 237 5.01 4.05 -8.30
C LYS A 237 4.80 3.57 -6.88
N VAL A 238 5.42 2.46 -6.50
CA VAL A 238 5.37 1.92 -5.13
C VAL A 238 5.87 2.94 -4.12
N LYS A 239 6.86 3.76 -4.49
CA LYS A 239 7.35 4.86 -3.62
C LYS A 239 6.24 5.86 -3.29
N ALA A 240 5.40 6.25 -4.23
CA ALA A 240 4.29 7.16 -3.99
C ALA A 240 3.21 6.54 -3.06
N ILE A 241 3.02 5.22 -3.14
CA ILE A 241 2.14 4.51 -2.21
C ILE A 241 2.72 4.52 -0.79
N ILE A 242 4.03 4.29 -0.65
CA ILE A 242 4.73 4.41 0.64
C ILE A 242 4.61 5.83 1.20
N ASP A 243 4.77 6.88 0.37
CA ASP A 243 4.60 8.27 0.79
C ASP A 243 3.17 8.55 1.29
N ALA A 244 2.15 7.95 0.67
CA ALA A 244 0.77 8.05 1.13
C ALA A 244 0.55 7.33 2.48
N ILE A 245 1.21 6.18 2.71
CA ILE A 245 1.22 5.50 4.01
C ILE A 245 1.86 6.40 5.06
N GLU A 246 3.04 6.96 4.79
CA GLU A 246 3.73 7.88 5.70
C GLU A 246 2.83 9.08 6.07
N ALA A 247 2.17 9.68 5.09
CA ALA A 247 1.30 10.81 5.27
C ALA A 247 0.06 10.49 6.12
N LYS A 248 -0.59 9.33 5.88
CA LYS A 248 -1.79 8.92 6.62
C LYS A 248 -1.51 8.66 8.09
N TYR A 249 -0.42 7.97 8.39
CA TYR A 249 -0.13 7.51 9.75
C TYR A 249 0.85 8.41 10.51
N GLY A 250 1.38 9.46 9.88
CA GLY A 250 2.35 10.38 10.50
C GLY A 250 3.67 9.70 10.85
N ILE A 251 4.10 8.75 10.04
CA ILE A 251 5.36 8.00 10.19
C ILE A 251 6.32 8.35 9.05
N THR A 252 7.57 7.92 9.17
CA THR A 252 8.59 8.10 8.13
C THR A 252 9.44 6.85 8.02
N PHE A 253 9.58 6.34 6.81
CA PHE A 253 10.55 5.29 6.48
C PHE A 253 11.85 5.94 5.99
N THR A 254 12.96 5.53 6.57
CA THR A 254 14.31 6.03 6.25
C THR A 254 15.15 4.90 5.67
N GLY A 255 16.21 5.25 4.95
CA GLY A 255 17.14 4.31 4.31
C GLY A 255 17.27 4.55 2.82
N ASP A 256 18.42 4.22 2.25
CA ASP A 256 18.73 4.49 0.84
C ASP A 256 18.00 3.56 -0.12
N PHE A 257 17.45 2.45 0.38
CA PHE A 257 16.71 1.46 -0.44
C PHE A 257 15.53 2.08 -1.19
N LEU A 258 14.75 2.96 -0.52
CA LEU A 258 13.56 3.58 -1.12
C LEU A 258 13.86 4.53 -2.28
N THR A 259 15.11 4.97 -2.41
CA THR A 259 15.60 5.85 -3.48
C THR A 259 16.53 5.14 -4.45
N SER A 260 16.77 3.83 -4.24
CA SER A 260 17.68 3.04 -5.05
C SER A 260 17.01 2.49 -6.32
N VAL A 261 17.80 2.27 -7.36
CA VAL A 261 17.40 1.44 -8.50
C VAL A 261 17.63 -0.03 -8.10
N PRO A 262 16.68 -0.94 -8.32
CA PRO A 262 15.49 -0.83 -9.15
C PRO A 262 14.20 -0.39 -8.45
N PHE A 263 14.24 -0.11 -7.13
CA PHE A 263 13.01 0.15 -6.36
C PHE A 263 12.22 1.36 -6.88
N VAL A 264 12.91 2.44 -7.31
CA VAL A 264 12.26 3.64 -7.86
C VAL A 264 11.47 3.37 -9.15
N ASP A 265 11.81 2.30 -9.87
CA ASP A 265 11.10 1.90 -11.08
C ASP A 265 9.89 1.00 -10.76
N LEU A 266 9.80 0.45 -9.53
CA LEU A 266 8.74 -0.46 -9.13
C LEU A 266 7.40 0.25 -9.09
N SER A 267 6.41 -0.33 -9.76
CA SER A 267 5.08 0.24 -9.96
C SER A 267 4.00 -0.80 -9.71
N LEU A 268 2.86 -0.35 -9.21
CA LEU A 268 1.65 -1.15 -9.01
C LEU A 268 0.63 -0.81 -10.08
N TRP A 269 0.10 -1.81 -10.77
CA TRP A 269 -1.01 -1.62 -11.70
C TRP A 269 -2.33 -1.47 -10.93
N LEU A 270 -3.08 -0.40 -11.22
CA LEU A 270 -4.32 -0.09 -10.54
C LEU A 270 -5.49 -0.84 -11.21
N HIS A 271 -5.53 -2.14 -10.98
CA HIS A 271 -6.46 -3.08 -11.59
C HIS A 271 -7.29 -3.79 -10.51
N ARG A 272 -8.33 -3.11 -10.01
CA ARG A 272 -9.22 -3.63 -8.96
C ARG A 272 -10.41 -4.41 -9.51
N ALA A 273 -10.96 -3.98 -10.65
CA ALA A 273 -12.16 -4.55 -11.25
C ALA A 273 -11.88 -5.11 -12.63
N GLU A 274 -12.62 -6.14 -13.03
CA GLU A 274 -12.56 -6.73 -14.36
C GLU A 274 -13.00 -5.74 -15.45
N GLY A 275 -12.48 -5.94 -16.65
CA GLY A 275 -12.91 -5.19 -17.82
C GLY A 275 -12.41 -3.74 -17.83
N TYR A 276 -13.08 -2.91 -18.59
CA TYR A 276 -12.82 -1.47 -18.65
C TYR A 276 -13.04 -0.82 -17.28
N LEU A 277 -12.45 0.36 -17.06
CA LEU A 277 -12.59 1.06 -15.78
C LEU A 277 -14.05 1.30 -15.37
N PHE A 278 -14.97 1.32 -16.32
CA PHE A 278 -16.41 1.54 -16.12
C PHE A 278 -17.22 0.56 -16.97
N ALA A 279 -17.32 -0.68 -16.51
CA ALA A 279 -18.16 -1.68 -17.15
C ALA A 279 -19.65 -1.56 -16.78
N SER A 280 -19.99 -0.83 -15.70
CA SER A 280 -21.39 -0.63 -15.27
C SER A 280 -21.68 0.86 -15.10
N GLY A 281 -22.76 1.35 -15.74
CA GLY A 281 -23.20 2.74 -15.64
C GLY A 281 -23.65 3.19 -14.24
N ASN A 282 -23.62 2.31 -13.23
CA ASN A 282 -24.01 2.64 -11.86
C ASN A 282 -22.95 3.40 -11.07
N ASP A 283 -21.68 3.32 -11.49
CA ASP A 283 -20.56 3.97 -10.80
C ASP A 283 -20.25 5.37 -11.34
N ILE A 284 -20.91 5.79 -12.42
CA ILE A 284 -20.73 7.13 -12.98
C ILE A 284 -21.64 8.11 -12.24
N ALA A 285 -21.03 9.13 -11.64
CA ALA A 285 -21.76 10.14 -10.90
C ALA A 285 -22.71 10.96 -11.80
N TRP A 286 -23.87 11.30 -11.27
CA TRP A 286 -24.77 12.22 -11.90
C TRP A 286 -24.21 13.65 -11.86
N THR A 287 -24.23 14.33 -12.99
CA THR A 287 -23.82 15.75 -13.10
C THR A 287 -25.04 16.60 -13.42
N LEU A 288 -25.25 17.67 -12.65
CA LEU A 288 -26.34 18.61 -12.93
C LEU A 288 -26.15 19.27 -14.30
N ILE A 289 -27.26 19.44 -15.01
CA ILE A 289 -27.26 20.19 -16.25
C ILE A 289 -27.27 21.67 -15.90
N ASP A 290 -26.24 22.38 -16.34
CA ASP A 290 -26.03 23.82 -16.11
C ASP A 290 -26.80 24.62 -17.18
N PHE A 291 -27.87 25.26 -16.78
CA PHE A 291 -28.69 26.14 -17.63
C PHE A 291 -28.21 27.59 -17.51
N THR A 292 -28.17 28.30 -18.64
CA THR A 292 -27.59 29.65 -18.66
C THR A 292 -28.61 30.75 -18.83
N ARG A 293 -29.86 30.41 -19.15
CA ARG A 293 -30.88 31.45 -19.46
C ARG A 293 -32.29 30.96 -19.14
N ASN A 294 -33.10 31.84 -18.49
CA ASN A 294 -34.55 31.69 -18.40
C ASN A 294 -35.18 32.18 -19.72
N THR A 295 -36.01 31.37 -20.34
CA THR A 295 -36.67 31.66 -21.62
C THR A 295 -38.19 31.82 -21.51
N GLY A 296 -38.79 31.35 -20.40
CA GLY A 296 -40.21 31.40 -20.12
C GLY A 296 -40.64 32.64 -19.33
N SER A 297 -41.93 32.83 -19.22
CA SER A 297 -42.53 33.92 -18.42
C SER A 297 -42.61 33.60 -16.92
N GLY A 298 -42.47 32.33 -16.51
CA GLY A 298 -42.27 31.92 -15.13
C GLY A 298 -40.75 31.91 -14.82
N SER A 299 -40.31 32.66 -13.80
CA SER A 299 -38.89 32.84 -13.52
C SER A 299 -38.41 32.17 -12.25
N ASP A 300 -39.09 31.09 -11.83
CA ASP A 300 -38.83 30.49 -10.52
C ASP A 300 -37.71 29.43 -10.54
N PHE A 301 -37.08 29.18 -11.69
CA PHE A 301 -35.90 28.34 -11.78
C PHE A 301 -34.63 29.11 -11.36
N ASN A 302 -33.95 28.57 -10.38
CA ASN A 302 -32.71 29.17 -9.86
C ASN A 302 -31.49 28.65 -10.66
N LEU A 303 -30.98 29.47 -11.57
CA LEU A 303 -29.82 29.18 -12.41
C LEU A 303 -28.49 29.02 -11.63
N ALA A 304 -28.43 29.50 -10.39
CA ALA A 304 -27.19 29.37 -9.60
C ALA A 304 -27.08 28.03 -8.85
N THR A 305 -28.23 27.40 -8.60
CA THR A 305 -28.31 26.09 -7.93
C THR A 305 -28.86 24.98 -8.82
N GLU A 306 -29.24 25.32 -10.06
CA GLU A 306 -29.88 24.44 -11.03
C GLU A 306 -31.14 23.76 -10.46
N THR A 307 -31.96 24.55 -9.74
CA THR A 307 -33.04 24.02 -8.94
C THR A 307 -34.34 24.80 -9.20
N TRP A 308 -35.45 24.08 -9.33
CA TRP A 308 -36.79 24.61 -9.23
C TRP A 308 -37.46 24.05 -7.97
N THR A 309 -38.07 24.90 -7.16
CA THR A 309 -38.80 24.50 -5.96
C THR A 309 -40.29 24.47 -6.25
N SER A 310 -40.95 23.34 -6.04
CA SER A 310 -42.37 23.18 -6.33
C SER A 310 -43.23 24.10 -5.47
N PRO A 311 -44.10 24.95 -6.11
CA PRO A 311 -44.94 25.87 -5.39
C PRO A 311 -46.23 25.23 -4.81
N ALA A 312 -46.56 24.01 -5.23
CA ALA A 312 -47.75 23.30 -4.78
C ALA A 312 -47.62 21.77 -4.92
N ASP A 313 -48.43 21.02 -4.17
CA ASP A 313 -48.64 19.59 -4.39
C ASP A 313 -49.44 19.36 -5.69
N ASN A 314 -48.76 18.99 -6.78
CA ASN A 314 -49.43 18.79 -8.06
C ASN A 314 -48.71 17.79 -8.98
N ASP A 315 -49.38 17.49 -10.09
CA ASP A 315 -48.78 16.74 -11.19
C ASP A 315 -48.14 17.73 -12.18
N TYR A 316 -46.89 17.48 -12.52
CA TYR A 316 -46.12 18.33 -13.42
C TYR A 316 -45.52 17.50 -14.55
N GLN A 317 -45.44 18.11 -15.73
CA GLN A 317 -44.71 17.57 -16.86
C GLN A 317 -43.42 18.32 -17.06
N PHE A 318 -42.31 17.59 -16.99
CA PHE A 318 -40.98 18.08 -17.29
C PHE A 318 -40.59 17.66 -18.70
N VAL A 319 -40.24 18.61 -19.55
CA VAL A 319 -39.86 18.36 -20.94
C VAL A 319 -38.46 18.87 -21.18
N LEU A 320 -37.54 17.97 -21.57
CA LEU A 320 -36.17 18.31 -21.96
C LEU A 320 -36.01 18.09 -23.45
N THR A 321 -35.49 19.11 -24.16
CA THR A 321 -35.08 19.02 -25.57
C THR A 321 -33.57 19.25 -25.63
N MET A 322 -32.84 18.33 -26.23
CA MET A 322 -31.39 18.45 -26.44
C MET A 322 -31.01 18.29 -27.90
N ALA A 323 -29.97 19.01 -28.31
CA ALA A 323 -29.30 18.76 -29.57
C ALA A 323 -28.59 17.40 -29.55
N SER A 324 -28.17 16.91 -30.71
CA SER A 324 -27.51 15.61 -30.85
C SER A 324 -26.29 15.46 -29.92
N CYS A 325 -26.18 14.28 -29.33
CA CYS A 325 -25.00 13.81 -28.63
C CYS A 325 -24.45 12.58 -29.34
N THR A 326 -23.15 12.44 -29.39
CA THR A 326 -22.50 11.30 -30.06
C THR A 326 -22.50 10.05 -29.20
N GLU A 327 -22.59 10.19 -27.91
CA GLU A 327 -22.49 9.11 -26.94
C GLU A 327 -23.84 8.78 -26.30
N ALA A 328 -23.97 7.54 -25.79
CA ALA A 328 -25.13 7.14 -25.00
C ALA A 328 -25.07 7.73 -23.59
N TYR A 329 -26.21 8.15 -23.05
CA TYR A 329 -26.31 8.76 -21.73
C TYR A 329 -27.66 8.48 -21.09
N GLU A 330 -27.73 8.75 -19.79
CA GLU A 330 -28.98 8.69 -19.03
C GLU A 330 -29.31 10.06 -18.45
N ILE A 331 -30.57 10.45 -18.53
CA ILE A 331 -31.11 11.68 -17.94
C ILE A 331 -31.87 11.29 -16.68
N GLY A 332 -31.67 12.00 -15.58
CA GLY A 332 -32.36 11.76 -14.30
C GLY A 332 -32.98 13.02 -13.73
N ILE A 333 -34.21 12.91 -13.23
CA ILE A 333 -34.87 13.94 -12.43
C ILE A 333 -34.78 13.57 -10.96
N PHE A 334 -34.34 14.53 -10.16
CA PHE A 334 -34.10 14.39 -8.73
C PHE A 334 -35.04 15.30 -7.94
N PHE A 335 -35.59 14.78 -6.84
CA PHE A 335 -36.29 15.57 -5.82
C PHE A 335 -35.49 15.51 -4.53
N ASN A 336 -35.08 16.68 -4.03
CA ASN A 336 -34.28 16.78 -2.80
C ASN A 336 -33.04 15.83 -2.82
N GLY A 337 -32.35 15.74 -3.96
CA GLY A 337 -31.18 14.89 -4.14
C GLY A 337 -31.45 13.39 -4.35
N GLN A 338 -32.70 12.96 -4.40
CA GLN A 338 -33.08 11.57 -4.67
C GLN A 338 -33.66 11.40 -6.07
N ILE A 339 -33.18 10.43 -6.84
CA ILE A 339 -33.67 10.15 -8.19
C ILE A 339 -35.13 9.69 -8.15
N GLN A 340 -35.98 10.27 -8.99
CA GLN A 340 -37.40 9.95 -9.11
C GLN A 340 -37.74 9.26 -10.44
N ALA A 341 -37.06 9.69 -11.50
CA ALA A 341 -37.24 9.09 -12.82
C ALA A 341 -35.94 9.19 -13.61
N SER A 342 -35.72 8.26 -14.51
CA SER A 342 -34.62 8.34 -15.48
C SER A 342 -35.01 7.82 -16.84
N ALA A 343 -34.29 8.24 -17.87
CA ALA A 343 -34.45 7.77 -19.23
C ALA A 343 -33.09 7.62 -19.93
N LEU A 344 -32.91 6.44 -20.53
CA LEU A 344 -31.74 6.17 -21.38
C LEU A 344 -31.90 6.81 -22.74
N VAL A 345 -30.80 7.30 -23.28
CA VAL A 345 -30.70 7.84 -24.64
C VAL A 345 -29.54 7.16 -25.35
N ASP A 346 -29.83 6.55 -26.48
CA ASP A 346 -28.83 5.85 -27.29
C ASP A 346 -27.88 6.84 -27.96
N ALA A 347 -26.66 6.36 -28.30
CA ALA A 347 -25.67 7.13 -29.04
C ALA A 347 -26.17 7.57 -30.43
N HIS A 348 -25.61 8.66 -30.96
CA HIS A 348 -25.88 9.18 -32.30
C HIS A 348 -27.32 9.62 -32.59
N VAL A 349 -28.12 9.90 -31.58
CA VAL A 349 -29.46 10.49 -31.76
C VAL A 349 -29.32 11.97 -32.12
N THR A 350 -29.86 12.41 -33.26
CA THR A 350 -29.65 13.75 -33.81
C THR A 350 -30.38 14.88 -33.09
N SER A 351 -31.45 14.58 -32.41
CA SER A 351 -32.18 15.48 -31.50
C SER A 351 -33.10 14.65 -30.66
N ILE A 352 -33.21 14.95 -29.39
CA ILE A 352 -34.13 14.26 -28.49
C ILE A 352 -35.07 15.21 -27.78
N GLN A 353 -36.29 14.73 -27.53
CA GLN A 353 -37.19 15.28 -26.55
C GLN A 353 -37.58 14.16 -25.58
N ARG A 354 -37.45 14.43 -24.29
CA ARG A 354 -37.90 13.52 -23.22
C ARG A 354 -38.87 14.26 -22.30
N SER A 355 -39.97 13.63 -21.96
CA SER A 355 -40.93 14.14 -21.01
C SER A 355 -41.09 13.18 -19.84
N PHE A 356 -41.27 13.74 -18.66
CA PHE A 356 -41.51 13.03 -17.41
C PHE A 356 -42.75 13.66 -16.74
N ASP A 357 -43.81 12.87 -16.58
CA ASP A 357 -45.00 13.27 -15.85
C ASP A 357 -44.87 12.78 -14.41
N LEU A 358 -44.70 13.69 -13.45
CA LEU A 358 -44.38 13.35 -12.06
C LEU A 358 -45.25 14.15 -11.09
N TYR A 359 -45.75 13.49 -10.06
CA TYR A 359 -46.29 14.17 -8.88
C TYR A 359 -45.18 14.73 -8.03
N VAL A 360 -45.17 16.03 -7.80
CA VAL A 360 -44.17 16.73 -7.01
C VAL A 360 -44.82 17.32 -5.77
N PRO A 361 -44.39 16.95 -4.56
CA PRO A 361 -44.86 17.55 -3.32
C PRO A 361 -44.45 19.03 -3.19
N PHE A 362 -45.26 19.79 -2.49
CA PHE A 362 -44.95 21.22 -2.15
C PHE A 362 -43.58 21.33 -1.51
N GLY A 363 -42.80 22.31 -1.95
CA GLY A 363 -41.48 22.63 -1.40
C GLY A 363 -40.37 21.62 -1.76
N SER A 364 -40.64 20.70 -2.69
CA SER A 364 -39.58 19.81 -3.21
C SER A 364 -38.68 20.56 -4.18
N ASP A 365 -37.37 20.44 -3.99
CA ASP A 365 -36.35 20.95 -4.89
C ASP A 365 -36.13 19.94 -6.02
N VAL A 366 -36.39 20.36 -7.25
CA VAL A 366 -36.28 19.55 -8.46
C VAL A 366 -35.05 19.94 -9.24
N GLN A 367 -34.23 18.96 -9.56
CA GLN A 367 -33.00 19.11 -10.34
C GLN A 367 -32.98 18.11 -11.50
N LEU A 368 -32.34 18.50 -12.60
CA LEU A 368 -32.10 17.65 -13.74
C LEU A 368 -30.61 17.36 -13.87
N ALA A 369 -30.28 16.08 -13.96
CA ALA A 369 -28.92 15.63 -14.10
C ALA A 369 -28.73 14.66 -15.26
N ILE A 370 -27.50 14.51 -15.70
CA ILE A 370 -27.11 13.61 -16.78
C ILE A 370 -25.93 12.79 -16.32
N ARG A 371 -25.83 11.54 -16.79
CA ARG A 371 -24.65 10.72 -16.68
C ARG A 371 -24.35 9.99 -17.99
N PRO A 372 -23.07 9.87 -18.40
CA PRO A 372 -22.69 9.01 -19.52
C PRO A 372 -23.04 7.55 -19.22
N GLN A 373 -23.31 6.77 -20.26
CA GLN A 373 -23.47 5.32 -20.15
C GLN A 373 -22.17 4.57 -20.35
N ALA A 374 -21.17 5.25 -20.90
CA ALA A 374 -19.81 4.76 -21.09
C ALA A 374 -18.81 5.76 -20.53
N THR A 375 -17.55 5.38 -20.53
CA THR A 375 -16.43 6.16 -20.00
C THR A 375 -16.07 7.41 -20.81
N ASN A 376 -16.81 7.68 -21.88
CA ASN A 376 -16.54 8.83 -22.74
C ASN A 376 -17.09 10.12 -22.14
N SER A 377 -16.38 11.21 -22.30
CA SER A 377 -16.94 12.52 -22.05
C SER A 377 -18.08 12.77 -23.04
N ILE A 378 -19.19 13.29 -22.55
CA ILE A 378 -20.30 13.67 -23.41
C ILE A 378 -20.36 15.18 -23.52
N THR A 379 -20.51 15.66 -24.75
CA THR A 379 -20.80 17.08 -25.02
C THR A 379 -22.20 17.19 -25.59
N PHE A 380 -23.04 17.97 -24.92
CA PHE A 380 -24.44 18.13 -25.28
C PHE A 380 -24.88 19.59 -25.15
N LEU A 381 -25.97 19.94 -25.82
CA LEU A 381 -26.57 21.26 -25.74
C LEU A 381 -28.06 21.13 -25.40
N PRO A 382 -28.47 21.38 -24.14
CA PRO A 382 -29.88 21.47 -23.78
C PRO A 382 -30.48 22.75 -24.36
N THR A 383 -31.36 22.58 -25.34
CA THR A 383 -31.98 23.69 -26.08
C THR A 383 -33.28 24.17 -25.48
N ASP A 384 -33.90 23.37 -24.64
CA ASP A 384 -35.10 23.73 -23.87
C ASP A 384 -35.31 22.74 -22.74
N TYR A 385 -35.58 23.23 -21.54
CA TYR A 385 -36.05 22.46 -20.39
C TYR A 385 -37.17 23.23 -19.73
N SER A 386 -38.40 22.66 -19.77
CA SER A 386 -39.57 23.31 -19.25
C SER A 386 -40.33 22.42 -18.26
N CYS A 387 -41.09 23.07 -17.41
CA CYS A 387 -42.00 22.45 -16.47
C CYS A 387 -43.39 23.06 -16.66
N ASP A 388 -44.39 22.20 -16.89
CA ASP A 388 -45.76 22.62 -16.99
C ASP A 388 -46.60 21.91 -15.92
N THR A 389 -47.51 22.67 -15.28
CA THR A 389 -48.54 22.06 -14.42
C THR A 389 -49.57 21.33 -15.26
N LEU A 390 -49.94 20.12 -14.85
CA LEU A 390 -50.92 19.30 -15.51
C LEU A 390 -52.30 19.44 -14.85
N ASP A 391 -53.34 19.50 -15.68
CA ASP A 391 -54.74 19.32 -15.23
C ASP A 391 -54.98 17.88 -14.80
N ARG A 392 -55.32 17.66 -13.55
CA ARG A 392 -55.51 16.31 -12.96
C ARG A 392 -56.64 15.50 -13.61
N THR A 393 -57.57 16.15 -14.33
CA THR A 393 -58.71 15.51 -14.97
C THR A 393 -58.42 15.11 -16.40
N THR A 394 -57.68 15.97 -17.11
CA THR A 394 -57.42 15.80 -18.55
C THR A 394 -55.99 15.34 -18.84
N GLY A 395 -55.05 15.52 -17.89
CA GLY A 395 -53.62 15.25 -18.07
C GLY A 395 -52.92 16.23 -19.02
N LEU A 396 -53.59 17.36 -19.37
CA LEU A 396 -53.04 18.34 -20.31
C LEU A 396 -52.37 19.50 -19.57
N PRO A 397 -51.32 20.11 -20.15
CA PRO A 397 -50.65 21.29 -19.59
C PRO A 397 -51.63 22.49 -19.47
N ILE A 398 -51.63 23.13 -18.30
CA ILE A 398 -52.48 24.31 -18.02
C ILE A 398 -51.68 25.57 -17.68
N ALA A 399 -50.48 25.45 -17.17
CA ALA A 399 -49.61 26.57 -16.84
C ALA A 399 -48.16 26.16 -16.98
N ASN A 400 -47.33 27.07 -17.52
CA ASN A 400 -45.86 26.89 -17.55
C ASN A 400 -45.29 27.49 -16.30
N GLU A 401 -44.54 26.69 -15.55
CA GLU A 401 -43.88 27.10 -14.30
C GLU A 401 -42.48 27.70 -14.59
N PHE A 402 -41.72 27.09 -15.48
CA PHE A 402 -40.47 27.62 -15.95
C PHE A 402 -40.09 27.08 -17.34
N SER A 403 -39.24 27.82 -18.03
CA SER A 403 -38.48 27.33 -19.19
C SER A 403 -37.07 27.91 -19.14
N VAL A 404 -36.07 27.06 -19.30
CA VAL A 404 -34.66 27.39 -19.30
C VAL A 404 -33.94 26.73 -20.47
N ASP A 405 -32.86 27.34 -20.93
CA ASP A 405 -32.01 26.78 -21.96
C ASP A 405 -30.53 27.07 -21.70
N ARG A 406 -29.70 26.53 -22.58
CA ARG A 406 -28.28 26.84 -22.62
C ARG A 406 -27.89 27.27 -24.04
N THR A 407 -27.04 28.28 -24.13
CA THR A 407 -26.59 28.84 -25.42
C THR A 407 -25.28 28.25 -25.92
N THR A 408 -24.55 27.53 -25.06
CA THR A 408 -23.29 26.87 -25.39
C THR A 408 -23.35 25.40 -24.92
N SER A 409 -22.64 24.53 -25.59
CA SER A 409 -22.56 23.14 -25.19
C SER A 409 -21.96 22.98 -23.81
N GLN A 410 -22.44 22.01 -23.05
CA GLN A 410 -21.86 21.55 -21.81
C GLN A 410 -21.14 20.23 -22.07
N THR A 411 -19.96 20.08 -21.51
CA THR A 411 -19.24 18.80 -21.49
C THR A 411 -19.28 18.25 -20.09
N VAL A 412 -19.67 16.99 -19.98
CA VAL A 412 -19.57 16.21 -18.74
C VAL A 412 -18.45 15.20 -18.95
N SER A 413 -17.38 15.37 -18.20
CA SER A 413 -16.26 14.45 -18.16
C SER A 413 -16.33 13.62 -16.88
N PHE A 414 -15.86 12.39 -16.96
CA PHE A 414 -15.74 11.53 -15.81
C PHE A 414 -14.43 11.85 -15.06
N ARG A 415 -14.51 12.02 -13.76
CA ARG A 415 -13.34 12.16 -12.90
C ARG A 415 -12.93 10.81 -12.33
N LEU A 416 -11.73 10.40 -12.64
CA LEU A 416 -11.12 9.22 -12.09
C LEU A 416 -10.69 9.48 -10.65
N ILE A 417 -11.18 8.66 -9.71
CA ILE A 417 -10.77 8.68 -8.30
C ILE A 417 -9.77 7.53 -8.11
N VAL A 418 -8.51 7.88 -7.87
CA VAL A 418 -7.42 6.90 -7.87
C VAL A 418 -7.56 5.90 -6.71
N SER A 419 -8.06 6.32 -5.56
CA SER A 419 -8.32 5.42 -4.42
C SER A 419 -9.25 4.26 -4.79
N ASP A 420 -10.25 4.50 -5.63
CA ASP A 420 -11.23 3.48 -6.04
C ASP A 420 -10.63 2.40 -6.96
N LEU A 421 -9.48 2.69 -7.56
CA LEU A 421 -8.76 1.77 -8.45
C LEU A 421 -7.71 0.93 -7.73
N MET A 422 -7.38 1.27 -6.50
CA MET A 422 -6.37 0.53 -5.74
C MET A 422 -6.80 -0.92 -5.53
N PRO A 423 -5.91 -1.90 -5.75
CA PRO A 423 -6.19 -3.30 -5.46
C PRO A 423 -6.59 -3.54 -4.00
N GLU A 424 -7.40 -4.57 -3.78
CA GLU A 424 -7.85 -4.98 -2.45
C GLU A 424 -6.74 -5.72 -1.69
N ILE A 425 -5.76 -4.97 -1.22
CA ILE A 425 -4.70 -5.49 -0.37
C ILE A 425 -4.56 -4.60 0.87
N ARG A 426 -4.38 -5.21 2.04
CA ARG A 426 -4.14 -4.47 3.28
C ARG A 426 -2.79 -3.78 3.24
N VAL A 427 -2.68 -2.63 3.90
CA VAL A 427 -1.40 -1.89 4.02
C VAL A 427 -0.30 -2.76 4.62
N THR A 428 -0.63 -3.57 5.64
CA THR A 428 0.30 -4.53 6.28
C THR A 428 0.81 -5.59 5.31
N ASP A 429 -0.09 -6.17 4.49
CA ASP A 429 0.26 -7.22 3.53
C ASP A 429 1.08 -6.67 2.37
N PHE A 430 0.73 -5.47 1.89
CA PHE A 430 1.48 -4.75 0.86
C PHE A 430 2.93 -4.49 1.31
N LEU A 431 3.12 -3.86 2.48
CA LEU A 431 4.45 -3.60 3.03
C LEU A 431 5.22 -4.90 3.30
N SER A 432 4.58 -5.89 3.92
CA SER A 432 5.19 -7.20 4.17
C SER A 432 5.61 -7.90 2.87
N GLY A 433 4.80 -7.78 1.81
CA GLY A 433 5.12 -8.30 0.48
C GLY A 433 6.38 -7.67 -0.10
N ILE A 434 6.48 -6.34 -0.09
CA ILE A 434 7.68 -5.59 -0.54
C ILE A 434 8.91 -5.99 0.27
N MET A 435 8.76 -6.10 1.60
CA MET A 435 9.86 -6.49 2.49
C MET A 435 10.32 -7.93 2.21
N LYS A 436 9.42 -8.87 1.99
CA LYS A 436 9.75 -10.26 1.65
C LYS A 436 10.42 -10.37 0.28
N MET A 437 9.99 -9.61 -0.72
CA MET A 437 10.63 -9.59 -2.04
C MET A 437 12.12 -9.22 -1.93
N HIS A 438 12.43 -8.20 -1.15
CA HIS A 438 13.76 -7.61 -1.10
C HIS A 438 14.54 -7.95 0.18
N ASN A 439 14.05 -8.90 0.99
CA ASN A 439 14.69 -9.28 2.27
C ASN A 439 15.04 -8.07 3.13
N LEU A 440 14.04 -7.16 3.30
CA LEU A 440 14.24 -5.95 4.08
C LEU A 440 14.04 -6.18 5.56
N VAL A 441 14.78 -5.44 6.36
CA VAL A 441 14.49 -5.30 7.78
C VAL A 441 13.84 -3.95 8.04
N LEU A 442 12.94 -3.92 9.02
CA LEU A 442 12.32 -2.71 9.52
C LEU A 442 12.73 -2.53 10.98
N VAL A 443 13.44 -1.44 11.27
CA VAL A 443 13.99 -1.17 12.60
C VAL A 443 13.52 0.20 13.10
N PRO A 444 12.87 0.30 14.27
CA PRO A 444 12.44 1.58 14.79
C PRO A 444 13.66 2.44 15.18
N SER A 445 13.72 3.65 14.65
CA SER A 445 14.68 4.69 15.03
C SER A 445 14.08 5.65 16.08
N SER A 446 12.75 5.83 16.03
CA SER A 446 11.93 6.55 17.01
C SER A 446 10.49 6.01 16.96
N SER A 447 9.58 6.55 17.75
CA SER A 447 8.15 6.17 17.72
C SER A 447 7.46 6.41 16.38
N THR A 448 8.01 7.28 15.54
CA THR A 448 7.44 7.65 14.23
C THR A 448 8.41 7.49 13.06
N SER A 449 9.64 7.04 13.31
CA SER A 449 10.65 6.87 12.26
C SER A 449 11.21 5.46 12.26
N PHE A 450 11.21 4.83 11.09
CA PHE A 450 11.60 3.43 10.90
C PHE A 450 12.65 3.33 9.78
N LEU A 451 13.77 2.68 10.08
CA LEU A 451 14.79 2.36 9.08
C LEU A 451 14.33 1.14 8.28
N LEU A 452 14.28 1.26 6.96
CA LEU A 452 13.94 0.19 6.03
C LEU A 452 15.11 -0.01 5.06
N GLN A 453 15.81 -1.14 5.17
CA GLN A 453 16.94 -1.45 4.30
C GLN A 453 17.15 -2.96 4.13
N PRO A 454 17.89 -3.44 3.10
CA PRO A 454 18.24 -4.84 2.95
C PRO A 454 18.99 -5.39 4.16
N LEU A 455 18.68 -6.62 4.57
CA LEU A 455 19.26 -7.26 5.75
C LEU A 455 20.79 -7.35 5.68
N SER A 456 21.34 -7.63 4.49
CA SER A 456 22.80 -7.70 4.28
C SER A 456 23.48 -6.36 4.53
N GLU A 457 22.92 -5.27 4.06
CA GLU A 457 23.42 -3.91 4.26
C GLU A 457 23.32 -3.51 5.73
N TRP A 458 22.16 -3.81 6.36
CA TRP A 458 21.98 -3.53 7.78
C TRP A 458 23.02 -4.22 8.66
N TYR A 459 23.34 -5.49 8.37
CA TYR A 459 24.44 -6.16 9.09
C TYR A 459 25.83 -5.61 8.72
N ALA A 460 26.02 -5.12 7.49
CA ALA A 460 27.31 -4.54 7.07
C ALA A 460 27.64 -3.24 7.84
N ASP A 461 26.62 -2.44 8.16
CA ASP A 461 26.75 -1.20 8.94
C ASP A 461 27.08 -1.44 10.42
N GLY A 462 26.93 -2.67 10.91
CA GLY A 462 27.18 -3.03 12.29
C GLY A 462 28.67 -3.01 12.67
N THR A 463 28.95 -2.63 13.90
CA THR A 463 30.33 -2.56 14.45
C THR A 463 30.70 -3.82 15.22
N ASN A 464 31.98 -4.13 15.27
CA ASN A 464 32.51 -5.23 16.07
C ASN A 464 32.55 -4.86 17.56
N GLN A 465 31.85 -5.63 18.39
CA GLN A 465 31.81 -5.45 19.86
C GLN A 465 32.52 -6.61 20.55
N ASN A 466 33.50 -6.29 21.38
CA ASN A 466 34.19 -7.32 22.17
C ASN A 466 33.41 -7.61 23.45
N TYR A 467 32.91 -8.81 23.58
CA TYR A 467 32.17 -9.31 24.76
C TYR A 467 32.92 -10.45 25.48
N GLN A 468 34.19 -10.68 25.16
CA GLN A 468 35.02 -11.78 25.68
C GLN A 468 34.96 -11.92 27.22
N THR A 469 34.92 -10.79 27.94
CA THR A 469 34.95 -10.77 29.42
C THR A 469 33.59 -10.89 30.09
N TYR A 470 32.54 -10.84 29.32
CA TYR A 470 31.17 -10.82 29.84
C TYR A 470 30.46 -12.17 29.71
N PHE A 471 30.89 -13.03 28.78
CA PHE A 471 30.30 -14.35 28.58
C PHE A 471 30.70 -15.35 29.66
N ASP A 472 29.72 -16.17 30.07
CA ASP A 472 29.99 -17.32 30.94
C ASP A 472 30.52 -18.47 30.10
N ILE A 473 31.81 -18.79 30.29
CA ILE A 473 32.45 -19.87 29.55
C ILE A 473 32.36 -21.23 30.25
N THR A 474 31.73 -21.30 31.43
CA THR A 474 31.62 -22.53 32.18
C THR A 474 30.59 -23.49 31.56
N GLU A 475 29.54 -22.94 30.97
CA GLU A 475 28.50 -23.74 30.30
C GLU A 475 27.90 -22.96 29.12
N TYR A 476 27.95 -23.55 27.92
CA TYR A 476 27.29 -23.04 26.74
C TYR A 476 26.93 -24.17 25.80
N SER A 477 25.94 -23.99 24.94
CA SER A 477 25.55 -24.99 23.96
C SER A 477 25.86 -24.58 22.54
N VAL A 478 26.23 -25.56 21.71
CA VAL A 478 26.48 -25.37 20.28
C VAL A 478 25.53 -26.26 19.52
N ASN A 479 24.58 -25.64 18.84
CA ASN A 479 23.50 -26.33 18.18
C ASN A 479 23.63 -26.21 16.64
N ARG A 480 23.04 -27.13 15.90
CA ARG A 480 22.83 -26.96 14.48
C ARG A 480 21.74 -25.89 14.28
N PRO A 481 21.97 -24.89 13.41
CA PRO A 481 20.88 -23.99 13.06
C PRO A 481 19.76 -24.77 12.37
N PRO A 482 18.49 -24.40 12.57
CA PRO A 482 17.40 -24.94 11.78
C PRO A 482 17.63 -24.57 10.31
N ILE A 483 17.53 -25.54 9.43
CA ILE A 483 17.68 -25.41 7.98
C ILE A 483 16.56 -26.18 7.29
N TYR A 484 16.21 -25.74 6.11
CA TYR A 484 15.19 -26.37 5.28
C TYR A 484 15.83 -27.11 4.11
N ARG A 485 15.16 -28.15 3.60
CA ARG A 485 15.58 -28.86 2.40
C ARG A 485 15.27 -28.03 1.16
N ASP A 486 14.06 -27.51 1.09
CA ASP A 486 13.61 -26.67 0.00
C ASP A 486 13.13 -25.34 0.57
N ILE A 487 13.57 -24.24 -0.03
CA ILE A 487 13.02 -22.90 0.20
C ILE A 487 12.36 -22.47 -1.11
N GLU A 488 11.05 -22.28 -1.07
CA GLU A 488 10.25 -21.87 -2.21
C GLU A 488 9.85 -20.42 -2.08
N PHE A 489 10.15 -19.62 -3.08
CA PHE A 489 9.68 -18.25 -3.24
C PHE A 489 8.55 -18.28 -4.25
N LYS A 490 7.35 -17.88 -3.85
CA LYS A 490 6.15 -17.99 -4.66
C LYS A 490 5.41 -16.68 -4.75
N TYR A 491 5.10 -16.29 -5.97
CA TYR A 491 4.09 -15.32 -6.28
C TYR A 491 2.68 -15.94 -6.19
N GLN A 492 1.64 -15.11 -6.18
CA GLN A 492 0.28 -15.62 -6.26
C GLN A 492 0.06 -16.29 -7.63
N PRO A 493 -0.70 -17.39 -7.67
CA PRO A 493 -1.05 -18.03 -8.92
C PRO A 493 -1.86 -17.09 -9.80
N THR A 494 -1.68 -17.18 -11.12
CA THR A 494 -2.38 -16.35 -12.09
C THR A 494 -3.18 -17.22 -13.07
N GLU A 495 -4.35 -16.75 -13.46
CA GLU A 495 -5.16 -17.29 -14.56
C GLU A 495 -5.00 -16.49 -15.85
N GLN A 496 -4.17 -15.43 -15.82
CA GLN A 496 -3.80 -14.67 -17.02
C GLN A 496 -3.19 -15.61 -18.08
N ILE A 497 -3.62 -15.46 -19.32
CA ILE A 497 -3.39 -16.42 -20.40
C ILE A 497 -1.93 -16.90 -20.53
N LEU A 498 -0.97 -15.99 -20.56
CA LEU A 498 0.44 -16.33 -20.72
C LEU A 498 1.03 -16.97 -19.45
N GLY A 499 0.72 -16.39 -18.28
CA GLY A 499 1.18 -16.90 -17.00
C GLY A 499 0.62 -18.28 -16.71
N PHE A 500 -0.65 -18.51 -17.01
CA PHE A 500 -1.28 -19.83 -16.91
C PHE A 500 -0.63 -20.86 -17.85
N GLN A 501 -0.43 -20.51 -19.13
CA GLN A 501 0.25 -21.38 -20.10
C GLN A 501 1.69 -21.71 -19.68
N TYR A 502 2.40 -20.70 -19.14
CA TYR A 502 3.74 -20.91 -18.61
C TYR A 502 3.73 -21.93 -17.46
N GLN A 503 2.82 -21.76 -16.51
CA GLN A 503 2.67 -22.68 -15.37
C GLN A 503 2.32 -24.11 -15.82
N GLN A 504 1.40 -24.25 -16.77
CA GLN A 504 1.03 -25.57 -17.33
C GLN A 504 2.21 -26.27 -18.01
N THR A 505 3.06 -25.50 -18.69
CA THR A 505 4.21 -26.05 -19.43
C THR A 505 5.37 -26.39 -18.50
N ASN A 506 5.65 -25.52 -17.53
CA ASN A 506 6.86 -25.62 -16.69
C ASN A 506 6.58 -26.24 -15.30
N SER A 507 5.32 -26.43 -14.90
CA SER A 507 4.89 -26.91 -13.58
C SER A 507 5.35 -26.00 -12.42
N VAL A 508 5.65 -24.73 -12.70
CA VAL A 508 6.08 -23.69 -11.75
C VAL A 508 5.54 -22.35 -12.22
N GLY A 509 5.16 -21.47 -11.29
CA GLY A 509 4.71 -20.12 -11.62
C GLY A 509 5.80 -19.26 -12.24
N PHE A 510 5.43 -18.34 -13.14
CA PHE A 510 6.40 -17.37 -13.65
C PHE A 510 6.87 -16.45 -12.52
N GLY A 511 8.17 -16.27 -12.41
CA GLY A 511 8.79 -15.49 -11.34
C GLY A 511 9.15 -16.29 -10.08
N ASP A 512 8.60 -17.50 -9.90
CA ASP A 512 8.89 -18.35 -8.74
C ASP A 512 10.30 -18.92 -8.78
N LEU A 513 10.80 -19.30 -7.60
CA LEU A 513 12.06 -20.03 -7.46
C LEU A 513 11.97 -21.04 -6.34
N ARG A 514 12.50 -22.24 -6.60
CA ARG A 514 12.76 -23.25 -5.57
C ARG A 514 14.26 -23.46 -5.41
N ALA A 515 14.79 -23.11 -4.24
CA ALA A 515 16.16 -23.40 -3.85
C ALA A 515 16.21 -24.73 -3.09
N THR A 516 16.80 -25.76 -3.67
CA THR A 516 16.88 -27.12 -3.11
C THR A 516 18.27 -27.43 -2.57
N PHE A 517 18.33 -27.95 -1.35
CA PHE A 517 19.54 -28.36 -0.67
C PHE A 517 19.54 -29.88 -0.41
N THR A 518 20.71 -30.44 -0.22
CA THR A 518 20.88 -31.90 0.00
C THR A 518 20.73 -32.30 1.47
N PHE A 519 19.86 -31.63 2.22
CA PHE A 519 19.64 -31.88 3.64
C PHE A 519 18.35 -32.65 3.88
N ASP A 520 18.35 -33.48 4.92
CA ASP A 520 17.13 -34.11 5.42
C ASP A 520 16.45 -33.12 6.39
N ALA A 521 15.52 -32.35 5.85
CA ALA A 521 14.81 -31.28 6.56
C ALA A 521 13.45 -30.98 5.88
N GLU A 522 12.63 -30.20 6.51
CA GLU A 522 11.33 -29.76 6.01
C GLU A 522 11.47 -28.74 4.87
N ASN A 523 10.37 -28.47 4.19
CA ASN A 523 10.28 -27.43 3.17
C ASN A 523 9.77 -26.14 3.82
N PHE A 524 10.16 -25.00 3.28
CA PHE A 524 9.70 -23.70 3.69
C PHE A 524 9.27 -22.87 2.47
N THR A 525 8.14 -22.18 2.57
CA THR A 525 7.62 -21.34 1.49
C THR A 525 7.55 -19.90 1.94
N ILE A 526 8.02 -18.99 1.10
CA ILE A 526 7.88 -17.54 1.24
C ILE A 526 6.85 -17.11 0.21
N ASP A 527 5.63 -16.86 0.69
CA ASP A 527 4.53 -16.42 -0.14
C ASP A 527 4.55 -14.89 -0.29
N ILE A 528 4.49 -14.43 -1.53
CA ILE A 528 4.43 -13.02 -1.93
C ILE A 528 2.98 -12.71 -2.32
N PRO A 529 2.38 -11.63 -1.80
CA PRO A 529 0.95 -11.33 -2.03
C PRO A 529 0.67 -10.69 -3.40
N PHE A 530 1.60 -10.73 -4.32
CA PHE A 530 1.52 -10.14 -5.65
C PHE A 530 1.58 -11.20 -6.74
N GLU A 531 1.11 -10.86 -7.94
CA GLU A 531 1.38 -11.62 -9.16
C GLU A 531 2.62 -11.09 -9.87
N CYS A 532 3.38 -11.98 -10.51
CA CYS A 532 4.48 -11.63 -11.41
C CYS A 532 3.97 -11.65 -12.84
N PRO A 533 3.88 -10.49 -13.54
CA PRO A 533 3.32 -10.43 -14.88
C PRO A 533 4.28 -11.02 -15.93
N LEU A 534 3.73 -11.80 -16.86
CA LEU A 534 4.46 -12.23 -18.04
C LEU A 534 4.04 -11.36 -19.22
N PHE A 535 4.96 -10.50 -19.67
CA PHE A 535 4.77 -9.63 -20.83
C PHE A 535 4.98 -10.38 -22.14
N GLU A 536 4.19 -10.03 -23.14
CA GLU A 536 4.31 -10.53 -24.49
C GLU A 536 5.02 -9.52 -25.37
N ARG A 537 6.08 -9.95 -26.07
CA ARG A 537 6.65 -9.20 -27.16
C ARG A 537 5.91 -9.56 -28.45
N LEU A 538 5.23 -8.57 -29.02
CA LEU A 538 4.45 -8.79 -30.23
C LEU A 538 5.36 -9.09 -31.44
N THR A 539 4.86 -9.91 -32.34
CA THR A 539 5.45 -10.14 -33.67
C THR A 539 4.61 -9.43 -34.73
N ASP A 540 5.25 -8.91 -35.78
CA ASP A 540 4.52 -8.38 -36.92
C ASP A 540 3.90 -9.56 -37.69
N GLU A 541 2.56 -9.63 -37.74
CA GLU A 541 1.86 -10.73 -38.41
C GLU A 541 2.09 -10.75 -39.91
N ARG A 542 2.42 -9.60 -40.51
CA ARG A 542 2.72 -9.52 -41.93
C ARG A 542 3.91 -10.36 -42.36
N ASP A 543 4.98 -10.38 -41.60
CA ASP A 543 6.25 -11.03 -42.03
C ASP A 543 6.87 -11.91 -40.91
N GLY A 544 6.27 -11.97 -39.72
CA GLY A 544 6.75 -12.74 -38.59
C GLY A 544 7.99 -12.14 -37.90
N SER A 545 8.34 -10.88 -38.17
CA SER A 545 9.45 -10.20 -37.50
C SER A 545 9.07 -9.84 -36.05
N LEU A 546 10.06 -9.87 -35.16
CA LEU A 546 9.86 -9.43 -33.78
C LEU A 546 9.81 -7.91 -33.73
N THR A 547 8.73 -7.36 -33.17
CA THR A 547 8.63 -5.92 -32.92
C THR A 547 9.37 -5.52 -31.65
N THR A 548 9.37 -4.24 -31.31
CA THR A 548 9.86 -3.71 -30.04
C THR A 548 8.72 -3.49 -29.02
N VAL A 549 7.51 -3.87 -29.35
CA VAL A 549 6.30 -3.61 -28.57
C VAL A 549 6.09 -4.71 -27.55
N LEU A 550 6.11 -4.36 -26.24
CA LEU A 550 5.74 -5.22 -25.12
C LEU A 550 4.35 -4.86 -24.62
N VAL A 551 3.50 -5.86 -24.45
CA VAL A 551 2.15 -5.70 -23.93
C VAL A 551 1.89 -6.66 -22.76
N TYR A 552 1.00 -6.26 -21.87
CA TYR A 552 0.40 -7.16 -20.88
C TYR A 552 -1.11 -7.19 -21.11
N LYS A 553 -1.67 -8.39 -21.09
CA LYS A 553 -3.09 -8.62 -21.38
C LYS A 553 -3.72 -9.35 -20.20
N SER A 554 -4.61 -8.68 -19.46
CA SER A 554 -5.29 -9.28 -18.29
C SER A 554 -6.56 -10.03 -18.69
N ILE A 555 -6.37 -11.11 -19.45
CA ILE A 555 -7.42 -11.98 -19.99
C ILE A 555 -7.11 -13.44 -19.68
N THR A 556 -8.15 -14.27 -19.58
CA THR A 556 -8.02 -15.72 -19.37
C THR A 556 -8.01 -16.49 -20.68
N THR A 557 -7.82 -17.81 -20.60
CA THR A 557 -7.96 -18.72 -21.75
C THR A 557 -9.41 -19.06 -22.09
N GLU A 558 -10.37 -18.68 -21.25
CA GLU A 558 -11.79 -18.93 -21.45
C GLU A 558 -12.36 -17.91 -22.43
N ALA A 559 -13.04 -18.40 -23.45
CA ALA A 559 -13.70 -17.57 -24.44
C ALA A 559 -15.21 -17.51 -24.17
N ASN A 560 -15.78 -16.32 -24.39
CA ASN A 560 -17.22 -16.10 -24.41
C ASN A 560 -17.86 -16.75 -25.66
N ASP A 561 -19.18 -16.83 -25.68
CA ASP A 561 -19.94 -17.37 -26.80
C ASP A 561 -19.72 -16.59 -28.13
N ASP A 562 -19.30 -15.35 -28.04
CA ASP A 562 -18.94 -14.48 -29.18
C ASP A 562 -17.47 -14.59 -29.62
N GLY A 563 -16.67 -15.41 -28.92
CA GLY A 563 -15.25 -15.62 -29.20
C GLY A 563 -14.31 -14.61 -28.55
N THR A 564 -14.83 -13.65 -27.78
CA THR A 564 -13.99 -12.76 -26.96
C THR A 564 -13.45 -13.51 -25.74
N LEU A 565 -12.25 -13.13 -25.26
CA LEU A 565 -11.65 -13.70 -24.05
C LEU A 565 -12.12 -12.96 -22.80
N ASN A 566 -12.31 -13.70 -21.71
CA ASN A 566 -12.78 -13.14 -20.47
C ASN A 566 -11.69 -12.27 -19.82
N PRO A 567 -12.03 -11.08 -19.33
CA PRO A 567 -11.15 -10.31 -18.45
C PRO A 567 -10.79 -11.09 -17.18
N TYR A 568 -9.68 -10.73 -16.58
CA TYR A 568 -9.18 -11.35 -15.36
C TYR A 568 -8.69 -10.31 -14.35
N VAL A 569 -9.03 -10.53 -13.10
CA VAL A 569 -8.46 -9.83 -11.95
C VAL A 569 -8.02 -10.86 -10.93
N GLY A 570 -6.73 -10.85 -10.62
CA GLY A 570 -6.13 -11.70 -9.60
C GLY A 570 -5.57 -10.89 -8.43
N ALA A 571 -4.44 -11.34 -7.90
CA ALA A 571 -3.70 -10.58 -6.92
C ALA A 571 -3.07 -9.31 -7.55
N PRO A 572 -2.66 -8.32 -6.73
CA PRO A 572 -2.07 -7.09 -7.26
C PRO A 572 -0.84 -7.36 -8.12
N VAL A 573 -0.75 -6.69 -9.27
CA VAL A 573 0.32 -6.86 -10.24
C VAL A 573 1.38 -5.79 -10.05
N LEU A 574 2.62 -6.19 -9.78
CA LEU A 574 3.80 -5.33 -9.75
C LEU A 574 4.61 -5.47 -11.03
N PHE A 575 5.27 -4.40 -11.46
CA PHE A 575 6.18 -4.38 -12.60
C PHE A 575 7.16 -3.21 -12.49
N TYR A 576 8.23 -3.20 -13.30
CA TYR A 576 9.07 -2.03 -13.45
C TYR A 576 8.53 -1.14 -14.56
N GLY A 577 8.19 0.10 -14.20
CA GLY A 577 7.71 1.12 -15.13
C GLY A 577 8.70 2.29 -15.22
N TYR A 578 9.10 2.67 -16.43
CA TYR A 578 9.96 3.83 -16.65
C TYR A 578 9.68 4.48 -17.99
N PHE A 579 9.98 5.75 -18.07
CA PHE A 579 9.91 6.55 -19.30
C PHE A 579 11.32 6.97 -19.68
N ASP A 580 11.66 6.81 -20.97
CA ASP A 580 12.96 7.22 -21.47
C ASP A 580 12.78 8.13 -22.68
N ALA A 581 12.88 9.43 -22.45
CA ALA A 581 12.69 10.44 -23.49
C ALA A 581 13.76 10.40 -24.58
N ASP A 582 14.96 9.91 -24.27
CA ASP A 582 16.12 9.88 -25.19
C ASP A 582 16.24 8.53 -25.93
N PHE A 583 15.50 7.52 -25.48
CA PHE A 583 15.58 6.18 -26.01
C PHE A 583 14.30 5.79 -26.76
N SER A 584 14.39 5.71 -28.06
CA SER A 584 13.32 5.17 -28.90
C SER A 584 13.24 3.65 -28.71
N PHE A 585 12.47 3.20 -27.70
CA PHE A 585 12.22 1.77 -27.52
C PHE A 585 11.39 1.18 -28.65
N PHE A 586 10.51 1.98 -29.23
CA PHE A 586 9.68 1.57 -30.33
C PHE A 586 10.34 1.96 -31.65
N SER A 587 10.91 0.99 -32.36
CA SER A 587 11.27 1.17 -33.76
C SER A 587 10.03 1.09 -34.66
N GLU A 588 8.99 0.42 -34.18
CA GLU A 588 7.70 0.26 -34.85
C GLU A 588 6.67 1.15 -34.15
N PRO A 589 6.13 2.15 -34.87
CA PRO A 589 5.13 3.05 -34.30
C PRO A 589 3.80 2.32 -34.03
N ILE A 590 3.13 2.72 -32.97
CA ILE A 590 1.78 2.25 -32.64
C ILE A 590 0.76 3.34 -32.92
N MET A 591 -0.47 2.91 -33.22
CA MET A 591 -1.58 3.78 -33.53
C MET A 591 -2.40 4.07 -32.28
N TRP A 592 -2.72 5.34 -32.08
CA TRP A 592 -3.67 5.82 -31.07
C TRP A 592 -4.91 6.36 -31.75
N VAL A 593 -6.08 6.07 -31.22
CA VAL A 593 -7.36 6.59 -31.70
C VAL A 593 -7.89 7.64 -30.73
N ASP A 594 -8.09 8.86 -31.25
CA ASP A 594 -8.65 9.96 -30.47
C ASP A 594 -10.12 9.69 -30.07
N SER A 595 -10.63 10.46 -29.13
CA SER A 595 -12.01 10.32 -28.61
C SER A 595 -13.12 10.50 -29.66
N ASP A 596 -12.81 11.10 -30.80
CA ASP A 596 -13.77 11.25 -31.92
C ASP A 596 -13.97 9.95 -32.73
N GLY A 597 -13.17 8.89 -32.44
CA GLY A 597 -13.23 7.61 -33.12
C GLY A 597 -12.84 7.66 -34.62
N VAL A 598 -12.25 8.76 -35.08
CA VAL A 598 -11.89 8.99 -36.51
C VAL A 598 -10.46 9.48 -36.65
N THR A 599 -10.02 10.35 -35.75
CA THR A 599 -8.66 10.89 -35.76
C THR A 599 -7.72 9.88 -35.12
N THR A 600 -6.60 9.63 -35.82
CA THR A 600 -5.54 8.75 -35.35
C THR A 600 -4.24 9.49 -35.15
N ARG A 601 -3.40 9.01 -34.22
CA ARG A 601 -2.07 9.56 -33.93
C ARG A 601 -1.03 8.47 -33.88
N THR A 602 0.11 8.72 -34.44
CA THR A 602 1.30 7.87 -34.34
C THR A 602 1.98 8.08 -32.98
N ILE A 603 2.15 7.03 -32.22
CA ILE A 603 2.91 7.02 -30.96
C ILE A 603 4.25 6.32 -31.22
N THR A 604 5.33 7.01 -30.94
CA THR A 604 6.70 6.50 -31.10
C THR A 604 7.44 6.29 -29.79
N ASN A 605 6.88 6.73 -28.66
CA ASN A 605 7.41 6.52 -27.32
C ASN A 605 6.28 6.55 -26.30
N CYS A 606 6.33 5.67 -25.31
CA CYS A 606 5.35 5.62 -24.22
C CYS A 606 6.02 5.07 -22.96
N TRP A 607 5.27 5.02 -21.87
CA TRP A 607 5.73 4.37 -20.65
C TRP A 607 6.01 2.88 -20.89
N TYR A 608 7.24 2.49 -20.60
CA TYR A 608 7.71 1.13 -20.74
C TYR A 608 7.39 0.35 -19.45
N ALA A 609 6.79 -0.82 -19.60
CA ALA A 609 6.45 -1.74 -18.53
C ALA A 609 7.08 -3.10 -18.77
N ASN A 610 7.79 -3.67 -17.78
CA ASN A 610 8.43 -4.97 -17.91
C ASN A 610 8.68 -5.60 -16.51
N VAL A 611 8.97 -6.88 -16.46
CA VAL A 611 9.48 -7.58 -15.27
C VAL A 611 10.94 -7.28 -14.97
N SER A 612 11.67 -6.74 -15.94
CA SER A 612 13.07 -6.32 -15.80
C SER A 612 13.17 -4.80 -15.94
N ASN A 613 14.01 -4.18 -15.11
CA ASN A 613 14.25 -2.75 -15.24
C ASN A 613 15.20 -2.44 -16.40
N ARG A 614 15.49 -1.12 -16.59
CA ARG A 614 16.40 -0.67 -17.66
C ARG A 614 17.69 -1.48 -17.73
N TYR A 615 18.07 -1.80 -18.97
CA TYR A 615 19.42 -2.15 -19.27
C TYR A 615 20.26 -0.88 -19.43
N ASP A 616 21.30 -0.72 -18.65
CA ASP A 616 22.41 0.07 -19.09
C ASP A 616 23.06 -0.70 -20.25
N GLN A 617 22.88 -0.22 -21.48
CA GLN A 617 23.43 -0.88 -22.68
C GLN A 617 24.94 -1.10 -22.64
N THR A 618 25.65 -0.35 -21.79
CA THR A 618 27.11 -0.48 -21.61
C THR A 618 27.49 -1.52 -20.55
N LEU A 619 26.64 -1.81 -19.57
CA LEU A 619 26.95 -2.63 -18.39
C LEU A 619 26.14 -3.94 -18.27
N PHE A 620 25.06 -4.14 -19.03
CA PHE A 620 24.15 -5.31 -18.97
C PHE A 620 23.67 -5.63 -17.55
N GLN A 621 23.40 -4.61 -16.73
CA GLN A 621 23.01 -4.74 -15.32
C GLN A 621 21.51 -4.53 -15.13
N ALA A 622 20.68 -5.29 -15.84
CA ALA A 622 19.27 -5.31 -15.52
C ALA A 622 19.01 -6.12 -14.26
N ASN A 623 18.04 -5.66 -13.46
CA ASN A 623 17.46 -6.40 -12.36
C ASN A 623 16.10 -6.94 -12.78
N SER A 624 15.73 -8.11 -12.28
CA SER A 624 14.43 -8.72 -12.52
C SER A 624 13.66 -8.86 -11.24
N MET A 625 12.33 -8.68 -11.29
CA MET A 625 11.46 -9.03 -10.18
C MET A 625 11.17 -10.52 -10.07
N CYS A 626 11.57 -11.36 -11.04
CA CYS A 626 11.58 -12.79 -10.86
C CYS A 626 12.60 -13.20 -9.78
N PHE A 627 12.26 -14.16 -8.93
CA PHE A 627 13.24 -14.67 -7.95
C PHE A 627 14.39 -15.38 -8.64
N GLY A 628 14.11 -16.18 -9.67
CA GLY A 628 15.12 -16.85 -10.51
C GLY A 628 15.64 -15.98 -11.66
N ALA A 629 16.58 -16.53 -12.42
CA ALA A 629 16.97 -15.94 -13.69
C ALA A 629 15.80 -16.04 -14.69
N ASN A 630 15.58 -14.99 -15.46
CA ASN A 630 14.56 -14.98 -16.50
C ASN A 630 15.14 -14.47 -17.83
N ILE A 631 14.42 -14.71 -18.92
CA ILE A 631 14.72 -14.10 -20.21
C ILE A 631 13.91 -12.82 -20.32
N ASP A 632 14.62 -11.71 -20.49
CA ASP A 632 13.94 -10.44 -20.76
C ASP A 632 13.23 -10.50 -22.12
N PRO A 633 11.92 -10.21 -22.18
CA PRO A 633 11.16 -10.39 -23.42
C PRO A 633 11.55 -9.36 -24.50
N TYR A 634 12.10 -8.21 -24.12
CA TYR A 634 12.51 -7.18 -25.06
C TYR A 634 13.89 -7.47 -25.66
N PHE A 635 14.91 -7.69 -24.82
CA PHE A 635 16.28 -7.90 -25.29
C PHE A 635 16.57 -9.36 -25.63
N LEU A 636 15.70 -10.30 -25.28
CA LEU A 636 15.89 -11.75 -25.40
C LEU A 636 17.20 -12.24 -24.77
N GLN A 637 17.58 -11.63 -23.67
CA GLN A 637 18.79 -11.94 -22.91
C GLN A 637 18.44 -12.44 -21.52
N VAL A 638 19.30 -13.31 -20.97
CA VAL A 638 19.13 -13.82 -19.62
C VAL A 638 19.50 -12.75 -18.62
N VAL A 639 18.52 -12.34 -17.81
CA VAL A 639 18.70 -11.49 -16.63
C VAL A 639 18.99 -12.39 -15.44
N LYS A 640 20.19 -12.29 -14.88
CA LYS A 640 20.64 -13.11 -13.74
C LYS A 640 20.39 -12.45 -12.40
N ASN A 641 20.28 -11.12 -12.38
CA ASN A 641 20.07 -10.32 -11.16
C ASN A 641 18.59 -10.35 -10.75
N GLY A 642 18.07 -11.54 -10.44
CA GLY A 642 16.74 -11.72 -9.85
C GLY A 642 16.75 -11.40 -8.35
N LEU A 643 15.55 -11.33 -7.75
CA LEU A 643 15.39 -10.98 -6.33
C LEU A 643 16.15 -11.93 -5.39
N TYR A 644 16.15 -13.23 -5.71
CA TYR A 644 16.91 -14.19 -4.92
C TYR A 644 18.41 -13.88 -4.91
N TYR A 645 18.98 -13.64 -6.08
CA TYR A 645 20.41 -13.37 -6.21
C TYR A 645 20.82 -12.07 -5.50
N ASN A 646 20.03 -11.01 -5.66
CA ASN A 646 20.36 -9.70 -5.12
C ASN A 646 20.16 -9.59 -3.60
N TYR A 647 19.14 -10.26 -3.04
CA TYR A 647 18.72 -9.99 -1.67
C TYR A 647 18.75 -11.20 -0.75
N TRP A 648 18.64 -12.42 -1.28
CA TRP A 648 18.48 -13.63 -0.49
C TRP A 648 19.69 -14.57 -0.52
N ALA A 649 20.41 -14.65 -1.65
CA ALA A 649 21.44 -15.64 -1.87
C ALA A 649 22.58 -15.58 -0.85
N GLU A 650 23.07 -14.39 -0.52
CA GLU A 650 24.12 -14.20 0.48
C GLU A 650 23.67 -14.69 1.86
N TYR A 651 22.49 -14.27 2.29
CA TYR A 651 21.91 -14.66 3.59
C TYR A 651 21.75 -16.18 3.68
N ILE A 652 21.09 -16.80 2.69
CA ILE A 652 20.84 -18.24 2.67
C ILE A 652 22.15 -19.04 2.58
N THR A 653 23.07 -18.63 1.70
CA THR A 653 24.38 -19.30 1.56
C THR A 653 25.15 -19.22 2.88
N THR A 654 25.11 -18.09 3.55
CA THR A 654 25.77 -17.92 4.85
C THR A 654 25.13 -18.79 5.92
N LEU A 655 23.80 -18.83 6.01
CA LEU A 655 23.06 -19.65 6.98
C LEU A 655 23.33 -21.15 6.77
N TYR A 656 23.44 -21.61 5.53
CA TYR A 656 23.59 -23.01 5.14
C TYR A 656 25.06 -23.46 5.05
N ASN A 657 26.01 -22.62 5.42
CA ASN A 657 27.41 -22.98 5.45
C ASN A 657 27.63 -24.17 6.44
N LYS A 658 28.47 -25.15 6.04
CA LYS A 658 28.79 -26.34 6.86
C LYS A 658 29.37 -26.01 8.23
N SER A 659 30.07 -24.86 8.35
CA SER A 659 30.67 -24.38 9.61
C SER A 659 29.67 -23.65 10.49
N ARG A 660 28.46 -23.32 9.99
CA ARG A 660 27.49 -22.53 10.73
C ARG A 660 26.96 -23.27 11.94
N ARG A 661 26.97 -22.59 13.08
CA ARG A 661 26.52 -23.09 14.38
C ARG A 661 25.71 -22.02 15.08
N LEU A 662 24.68 -22.44 15.77
CA LEU A 662 23.90 -21.62 16.68
C LEU A 662 24.46 -21.85 18.09
N VAL A 663 25.12 -20.84 18.65
CA VAL A 663 25.71 -20.89 19.97
C VAL A 663 24.78 -20.19 20.95
N GLN A 664 24.35 -20.87 21.99
CA GLN A 664 23.63 -20.30 23.09
C GLN A 664 24.57 -20.14 24.28
N VAL A 665 24.72 -18.91 24.75
CA VAL A 665 25.63 -18.58 25.84
C VAL A 665 25.06 -17.50 26.74
N ASP A 666 25.25 -17.68 28.04
CA ASP A 666 24.86 -16.70 29.04
C ASP A 666 25.98 -15.64 29.25
N ALA A 667 25.57 -14.42 29.55
CA ALA A 667 26.47 -13.30 29.79
C ALA A 667 25.98 -12.43 30.94
N VAL A 668 26.88 -11.65 31.53
CA VAL A 668 26.50 -10.58 32.45
C VAL A 668 27.03 -9.27 31.89
N LEU A 669 26.13 -8.43 31.38
CA LEU A 669 26.49 -7.17 30.77
C LEU A 669 26.41 -6.00 31.76
N PRO A 670 27.40 -5.10 31.78
CA PRO A 670 27.27 -3.84 32.49
C PRO A 670 26.24 -2.94 31.80
N LEU A 671 25.65 -2.02 32.57
CA LEU A 671 24.58 -1.13 32.09
C LEU A 671 24.93 -0.44 30.77
N GLY A 672 26.12 0.10 30.62
CA GLY A 672 26.54 0.79 29.39
C GLY A 672 26.51 -0.09 28.16
N LYS A 673 26.75 -1.40 28.30
CA LYS A 673 26.62 -2.36 27.20
C LYS A 673 25.16 -2.76 26.91
N ILE A 674 24.30 -2.81 27.94
CA ILE A 674 22.86 -3.05 27.79
C ILE A 674 22.22 -1.90 27.00
N LEU A 675 22.52 -0.65 27.40
CA LEU A 675 21.94 0.54 26.76
C LEU A 675 22.39 0.69 25.29
N THR A 676 23.58 0.23 24.96
CA THR A 676 24.14 0.29 23.59
C THR A 676 23.96 -1.02 22.80
N LEU A 677 23.18 -1.97 23.36
CA LEU A 677 22.95 -3.24 22.69
C LEU A 677 22.16 -3.02 21.41
N ASN A 678 22.80 -3.34 20.30
CA ASN A 678 22.22 -3.29 18.97
C ASN A 678 22.50 -4.62 18.26
N LEU A 679 21.44 -5.26 17.75
CA LEU A 679 21.51 -6.56 17.06
C LEU A 679 22.27 -6.50 15.73
N GLN A 680 22.42 -5.31 15.15
CA GLN A 680 23.26 -5.03 13.98
C GLN A 680 24.74 -5.36 14.23
N ASN A 681 25.20 -5.17 15.48
CA ASN A 681 26.60 -5.33 15.82
C ASN A 681 27.04 -6.80 15.82
N LYS A 682 28.27 -7.01 15.41
CA LYS A 682 28.94 -8.30 15.50
C LYS A 682 29.56 -8.48 16.89
N VAL A 683 29.40 -9.64 17.46
CA VAL A 683 29.98 -10.00 18.75
C VAL A 683 31.29 -10.73 18.53
N ILE A 684 32.38 -10.24 19.15
CA ILE A 684 33.67 -10.93 19.19
C ILE A 684 33.78 -11.70 20.51
N TRP A 685 33.88 -13.01 20.39
CA TRP A 685 34.07 -13.93 21.51
C TRP A 685 34.88 -15.15 21.08
N ASN A 686 35.76 -15.62 21.96
CA ASN A 686 36.65 -16.77 21.74
C ASN A 686 37.42 -16.71 20.38
N ASN A 687 37.93 -15.53 20.04
CA ASN A 687 38.62 -15.21 18.79
C ASN A 687 37.82 -15.44 17.52
N SER A 688 36.51 -15.59 17.66
CA SER A 688 35.59 -15.71 16.54
C SER A 688 34.61 -14.54 16.53
N ARG A 689 34.06 -14.28 15.36
CA ARG A 689 33.02 -13.27 15.15
C ARG A 689 31.66 -13.93 15.02
N PHE A 690 30.64 -13.32 15.60
CA PHE A 690 29.28 -13.82 15.61
C PHE A 690 28.29 -12.71 15.25
N THR A 691 27.24 -13.06 14.52
CA THR A 691 26.01 -12.27 14.40
C THR A 691 25.06 -12.63 15.54
N VAL A 692 24.34 -11.66 16.07
CA VAL A 692 23.33 -11.88 17.10
C VAL A 692 22.03 -12.28 16.40
N ASN A 693 21.57 -13.51 16.66
CA ASN A 693 20.27 -14.00 16.21
C ASN A 693 19.16 -13.48 17.13
N SER A 694 19.34 -13.70 18.43
CA SER A 694 18.47 -13.17 19.47
C SER A 694 19.23 -12.94 20.76
N VAL A 695 18.69 -12.09 21.61
CA VAL A 695 19.20 -11.90 22.99
C VAL A 695 18.04 -11.63 23.94
N SER A 696 18.03 -12.37 25.05
CA SER A 696 17.19 -12.11 26.19
C SER A 696 17.99 -11.38 27.26
N VAL A 697 17.53 -10.23 27.70
CA VAL A 697 18.24 -9.38 28.67
C VAL A 697 17.39 -9.17 29.89
N ASN A 698 17.89 -9.63 31.06
CA ASN A 698 17.32 -9.24 32.34
C ASN A 698 17.91 -7.86 32.73
N MET A 699 17.09 -6.85 32.69
CA MET A 699 17.51 -5.46 32.88
C MET A 699 17.93 -5.16 34.31
N THR A 700 17.32 -5.85 35.28
CA THR A 700 17.58 -5.66 36.72
C THR A 700 18.94 -6.22 37.13
N THR A 701 19.27 -7.42 36.64
CA THR A 701 20.50 -8.14 37.03
C THR A 701 21.64 -7.95 36.03
N GLY A 702 21.34 -7.57 34.78
CA GLY A 702 22.29 -7.53 33.68
C GLY A 702 22.61 -8.91 33.10
N LYS A 703 21.93 -9.96 33.53
CA LYS A 703 22.05 -11.29 32.93
C LYS A 703 21.42 -11.30 31.54
N CYS A 704 22.14 -11.85 30.59
CA CYS A 704 21.73 -11.96 29.21
C CYS A 704 21.90 -13.39 28.74
N ARG A 705 21.00 -13.83 27.86
CA ARG A 705 21.15 -15.08 27.12
C ARG A 705 21.19 -14.75 25.63
N PHE A 706 22.33 -15.04 25.02
CA PHE A 706 22.58 -14.80 23.60
C PHE A 706 22.37 -16.06 22.80
N GLU A 707 21.73 -15.89 21.64
CA GLU A 707 21.80 -16.83 20.54
C GLU A 707 22.66 -16.22 19.44
N LEU A 708 23.79 -16.81 19.18
CA LEU A 708 24.81 -16.30 18.30
C LEU A 708 25.03 -17.23 17.12
N LEU A 709 25.06 -16.68 15.91
CA LEU A 709 25.47 -17.41 14.71
C LEU A 709 26.91 -17.03 14.40
N ASN A 710 27.81 -18.03 14.31
CA ASN A 710 29.19 -17.73 13.97
C ASN A 710 29.26 -17.12 12.57
N ASP A 711 30.01 -16.02 12.46
CA ASP A 711 30.24 -15.27 11.23
C ASP A 711 31.65 -15.61 10.72
N ASP A 712 31.76 -16.79 10.11
CA ASP A 712 33.01 -17.28 9.59
C ASP A 712 33.20 -16.79 8.15
N GLN A 713 33.98 -15.73 7.97
CA GLN A 713 34.33 -15.23 6.63
C GLN A 713 35.39 -16.09 5.92
N SER A 714 35.79 -17.23 6.51
CA SER A 714 36.74 -18.11 5.86
C SER A 714 36.07 -18.91 4.75
N THR A 715 36.32 -18.44 3.54
CA THR A 715 36.26 -19.13 2.26
C THR A 715 34.88 -19.59 1.74
N THR A 716 34.44 -18.87 0.78
CA THR A 716 33.68 -19.24 -0.40
C THR A 716 34.05 -20.60 -1.01
N SER A 717 33.85 -21.69 -0.32
CA SER A 717 33.59 -22.96 -0.97
C SER A 717 32.18 -23.40 -0.58
N GLY A 718 31.23 -22.57 -1.03
CA GLY A 718 29.81 -22.75 -0.80
C GLY A 718 29.31 -23.96 -1.54
N ILE A 719 28.44 -24.68 -0.89
CA ILE A 719 27.40 -25.40 -1.60
C ILE A 719 26.48 -24.27 -2.11
N TYR A 720 26.72 -23.83 -3.34
CA TYR A 720 25.72 -23.07 -4.04
C TYR A 720 24.48 -23.98 -4.10
N ALA A 721 23.33 -23.50 -3.58
CA ALA A 721 22.10 -23.98 -4.13
C ALA A 721 22.23 -23.70 -5.64
N THR A 722 22.36 -24.72 -6.44
CA THR A 722 22.05 -24.57 -7.84
C THR A 722 20.55 -24.31 -7.86
N PRO A 723 20.08 -23.11 -8.14
CA PRO A 723 18.70 -22.91 -8.52
C PRO A 723 18.50 -23.97 -9.61
N SER A 724 17.42 -24.75 -9.57
CA SER A 724 17.03 -25.51 -10.73
C SER A 724 17.02 -24.49 -11.87
N GLU A 725 17.99 -24.59 -12.79
CA GLU A 725 18.00 -23.68 -13.94
C GLU A 725 16.59 -23.75 -14.50
N PRO A 726 15.93 -22.60 -14.70
CA PRO A 726 14.68 -22.59 -15.44
C PRO A 726 15.03 -23.36 -16.72
N LEU A 727 14.31 -24.42 -17.00
CA LEU A 727 14.40 -25.09 -18.27
C LEU A 727 14.31 -23.99 -19.31
N GLU A 728 15.34 -23.85 -20.16
CA GLU A 728 15.33 -22.84 -21.22
C GLU A 728 13.94 -22.90 -21.86
N PRO A 729 13.18 -21.80 -21.86
CA PRO A 729 11.88 -21.81 -22.48
C PRO A 729 12.10 -22.28 -23.91
N SER A 730 11.49 -23.41 -24.23
CA SER A 730 11.48 -23.88 -25.60
C SER A 730 10.81 -22.78 -26.42
N VAL A 731 11.59 -22.09 -27.24
CA VAL A 731 11.06 -21.12 -28.22
C VAL A 731 10.00 -21.89 -29.01
N PRO A 732 8.72 -21.49 -28.97
CA PRO A 732 7.72 -22.11 -29.84
C PRO A 732 8.18 -21.90 -31.28
N SER A 733 8.36 -23.01 -31.98
CA SER A 733 8.69 -23.04 -33.40
C SER A 733 7.53 -22.58 -34.24
#